data_9cd40891e78ba17efe3f4eee8bc1c32b
#
_entry.id   9cd40891e78ba17efe3f4eee8bc1c32b
#
_cell.length_a   1.000
_cell.length_b   1.000
_cell.length_c   1.000
_cell.angle_alpha   90.00
_cell.angle_beta   90.00
_cell.angle_gamma   90.00
#
_symmetry.space_group_name_H-M   'P 1'
#
loop_
_entity.id
_entity.type
_entity.pdbx_description
1 polymer ?
#
loop_
_entity_poly.entity_id
_entity_poly.type
_entity_poly.pdbx_seq_one_letter_code
_entity_poly.pdbx_strand_id
1 'polypeptide(L)'
;MDIASLIIEKRLQEALKAMKPVVEQDATPWDIKREYQEVCSTYASLLEYFRNGADDPIREMVFIRLCGKALIVNDKCRFPAHAEGTRGSAVSDFGAASFWTSEEVSAATARLRATDGRADEQCMLVSSLMISLMRVFDPVKMPVLCEAVYSKHDAVAVRAVTAIAIVIRLYASRLPFYPNIKARLRNLGDDSVFTDLLSDIELQFIRSRDTEKIERQMKEDIIPAMLRHPGAQGKPIVTPDELMDGGNPEWDKWLKESGIEESLRELTELQMNGADVYMATFSSLKHYPFFQTMANWFRPFDPTHPEVAELFNDAPATGAASSRPPLTLQRLVMRSGIFCNSDKYSFCLTLKELPRQQLDLLRSQMAEQEEALREELSDNLPDSSSAKKNRNALSSDSTSPRTLIRQYIQDLYRFFHLSPERKQFPNPFSTAGSLSARDPLHAFYPFSSPALLAALELNLQRHDYTAALEGFDALRARFPEAMDVTLWQKCGYCYQQTEQYDKALEALVMADLLKPDHYWTILHLAQCHRRLGHYDEAFNHYHRAAEMKPDNLQLDYQQASCLMHLEFYEMALFHLHKIAYREPDSLKIQRAIIRSHLMQRESKQAMKHVDRILADPSFDLTDEDLHLIAAAQWLTGDRPSAIRTLQALGEAPSLTLLASLGIDSADLPFLRDCLIE
;
A
#
# COMPACT_ATOMS: atom_id res chain seq x y z
N MET A 1 -1.63 22.76 -23.97
CA MET A 1 -1.59 21.29 -24.14
C MET A 1 -0.13 20.92 -24.36
N ASP A 2 0.37 19.89 -23.70
CA ASP A 2 1.77 19.45 -23.88
C ASP A 2 1.93 18.79 -25.26
N ILE A 3 3.04 19.10 -25.95
CA ILE A 3 3.31 18.56 -27.30
C ILE A 3 3.31 17.02 -27.30
N ALA A 4 3.89 16.41 -26.26
CA ALA A 4 3.91 14.96 -26.14
C ALA A 4 2.49 14.37 -26.06
N SER A 5 1.57 15.03 -25.35
CA SER A 5 0.16 14.62 -25.30
C SER A 5 -0.52 14.65 -26.66
N LEU A 6 -0.26 15.69 -27.46
CA LEU A 6 -0.79 15.75 -28.84
C LEU A 6 -0.31 14.58 -29.71
N ILE A 7 0.98 14.20 -29.57
CA ILE A 7 1.51 13.06 -30.34
C ILE A 7 0.89 11.74 -29.84
N ILE A 8 0.74 11.56 -28.55
CA ILE A 8 0.11 10.38 -27.95
C ILE A 8 -1.34 10.25 -28.38
N GLU A 9 -2.08 11.36 -28.48
CA GLU A 9 -3.43 11.42 -29.03
C GLU A 9 -3.50 11.25 -30.56
N LYS A 10 -2.38 11.00 -31.23
CA LYS A 10 -2.25 10.86 -32.69
C LYS A 10 -2.58 12.14 -33.48
N ARG A 11 -2.47 13.31 -32.87
CA ARG A 11 -2.67 14.63 -33.46
C ARG A 11 -1.34 15.20 -33.97
N LEU A 12 -0.64 14.43 -34.83
CA LEU A 12 0.75 14.71 -35.21
C LEU A 12 0.91 16.06 -35.92
N GLN A 13 -0.02 16.48 -36.78
CA GLN A 13 0.06 17.78 -37.47
C GLN A 13 0.05 18.97 -36.52
N GLU A 14 -0.78 18.91 -35.51
CA GLU A 14 -0.86 19.96 -34.47
C GLU A 14 0.39 19.97 -33.59
N ALA A 15 0.89 18.78 -33.24
CA ALA A 15 2.11 18.64 -32.49
C ALA A 15 3.31 19.20 -33.25
N LEU A 16 3.45 18.92 -34.55
CA LEU A 16 4.54 19.44 -35.38
C LEU A 16 4.44 20.98 -35.51
N LYS A 17 3.22 21.54 -35.67
CA LYS A 17 3.04 23.01 -35.65
C LYS A 17 3.45 23.61 -34.30
N ALA A 18 3.10 22.97 -33.19
CA ALA A 18 3.45 23.44 -31.86
C ALA A 18 4.97 23.30 -31.56
N MET A 19 5.64 22.30 -32.14
CA MET A 19 7.10 22.11 -32.00
C MET A 19 7.90 23.13 -32.78
N LYS A 20 7.38 23.64 -33.92
CA LYS A 20 8.11 24.48 -34.85
C LYS A 20 8.85 25.67 -34.17
N PRO A 21 8.16 26.50 -33.35
CA PRO A 21 8.84 27.64 -32.70
C PRO A 21 9.92 27.25 -31.70
N VAL A 22 9.85 26.04 -31.15
CA VAL A 22 10.87 25.51 -30.22
C VAL A 22 12.10 25.02 -30.99
N VAL A 23 11.86 24.32 -32.09
CA VAL A 23 12.94 23.77 -32.94
C VAL A 23 13.69 24.86 -33.73
N GLU A 24 13.02 25.92 -34.14
CA GLU A 24 13.62 27.03 -34.92
C GLU A 24 14.43 28.00 -34.07
N GLN A 25 14.49 27.82 -32.73
CA GLN A 25 15.37 28.65 -31.88
C GLN A 25 16.83 28.45 -32.28
N ASP A 26 17.61 29.56 -32.18
CA ASP A 26 19.04 29.55 -32.55
C ASP A 26 19.85 28.57 -31.68
N ALA A 27 19.45 28.40 -30.43
CA ALA A 27 20.10 27.51 -29.48
C ALA A 27 19.86 26.00 -29.77
N THR A 28 18.89 25.67 -30.65
CA THR A 28 18.60 24.26 -30.97
C THR A 28 19.66 23.70 -31.91
N PRO A 29 20.31 22.55 -31.55
CA PRO A 29 21.32 21.90 -32.38
C PRO A 29 20.81 21.57 -33.78
N TRP A 30 21.72 21.62 -34.77
CA TRP A 30 21.36 21.39 -36.16
C TRP A 30 20.84 19.97 -36.46
N ASP A 31 21.35 18.96 -35.79
CA ASP A 31 20.91 17.59 -35.91
C ASP A 31 19.41 17.43 -35.51
N ILE A 32 18.99 18.11 -34.44
CA ILE A 32 17.58 18.12 -34.02
C ILE A 32 16.69 18.81 -35.06
N LYS A 33 17.15 19.94 -35.63
CA LYS A 33 16.45 20.65 -36.70
C LYS A 33 16.27 19.75 -37.92
N ARG A 34 17.32 19.02 -38.30
CA ARG A 34 17.29 18.06 -39.40
C ARG A 34 16.30 16.90 -39.13
N GLU A 35 16.35 16.29 -37.93
CA GLU A 35 15.42 15.21 -37.55
C GLU A 35 13.96 15.72 -37.58
N TYR A 36 13.69 16.94 -37.13
CA TYR A 36 12.38 17.55 -37.23
C TYR A 36 11.92 17.73 -38.66
N GLN A 37 12.78 18.24 -39.54
CA GLN A 37 12.47 18.40 -40.97
C GLN A 37 12.20 17.07 -41.66
N GLU A 38 12.96 16.02 -41.33
CA GLU A 38 12.71 14.68 -41.83
C GLU A 38 11.31 14.14 -41.43
N VAL A 39 10.91 14.33 -40.17
CA VAL A 39 9.57 13.96 -39.71
C VAL A 39 8.49 14.74 -40.45
N CYS A 40 8.65 16.06 -40.60
CA CYS A 40 7.71 16.92 -41.32
C CYS A 40 7.56 16.53 -42.79
N SER A 41 8.68 16.31 -43.51
CA SER A 41 8.66 15.95 -44.94
C SER A 41 8.05 14.56 -45.18
N THR A 42 8.42 13.57 -44.36
CA THR A 42 7.84 12.23 -44.46
C THR A 42 6.35 12.25 -44.17
N TYR A 43 5.90 13.03 -43.17
CA TYR A 43 4.51 13.13 -42.85
C TYR A 43 3.70 13.86 -43.94
N ALA A 44 4.26 14.91 -44.54
CA ALA A 44 3.67 15.59 -45.67
C ALA A 44 3.47 14.67 -46.87
N SER A 45 4.48 13.84 -47.20
CA SER A 45 4.36 12.82 -48.26
C SER A 45 3.27 11.80 -47.93
N LEU A 46 3.18 11.34 -46.69
CA LEU A 46 2.14 10.40 -46.26
C LEU A 46 0.74 10.97 -46.41
N LEU A 47 0.54 12.26 -46.10
CA LEU A 47 -0.72 12.97 -46.29
C LEU A 47 -1.06 13.14 -47.77
N GLU A 48 -0.07 13.39 -48.64
CA GLU A 48 -0.26 13.49 -50.10
C GLU A 48 -0.72 12.15 -50.68
N TYR A 49 -0.05 11.03 -50.32
CA TYR A 49 -0.46 9.67 -50.71
C TYR A 49 -1.89 9.38 -50.28
N PHE A 50 -2.26 9.77 -49.08
CA PHE A 50 -3.62 9.58 -48.56
C PHE A 50 -4.65 10.39 -49.35
N ARG A 51 -4.34 11.67 -49.66
CA ARG A 51 -5.23 12.54 -50.47
C ARG A 51 -5.47 12.03 -51.89
N ASN A 52 -4.44 11.40 -52.46
CA ASN A 52 -4.47 10.82 -53.80
C ASN A 52 -5.17 9.44 -53.84
N GLY A 53 -5.73 8.99 -52.70
CA GLY A 53 -6.50 7.74 -52.64
C GLY A 53 -5.64 6.47 -52.68
N ALA A 54 -4.35 6.58 -52.47
CA ALA A 54 -3.48 5.40 -52.38
C ALA A 54 -3.78 4.57 -51.13
N ASP A 55 -4.08 3.31 -51.27
CA ASP A 55 -4.26 2.37 -50.18
C ASP A 55 -2.95 1.65 -49.92
N ASP A 56 -2.21 2.11 -48.88
CA ASP A 56 -0.95 1.56 -48.47
C ASP A 56 -1.14 0.77 -47.18
N PRO A 57 -0.94 -0.58 -47.18
CA PRO A 57 -1.13 -1.43 -46.00
C PRO A 57 -0.12 -1.11 -44.88
N ILE A 58 1.02 -0.46 -45.18
CA ILE A 58 2.02 -0.09 -44.17
C ILE A 58 1.84 1.34 -43.64
N ARG A 59 0.87 2.10 -44.13
CA ARG A 59 0.62 3.50 -43.75
C ARG A 59 0.51 3.70 -42.23
N GLU A 60 -0.23 2.85 -41.56
CA GLU A 60 -0.37 2.95 -40.11
C GLU A 60 0.96 2.72 -39.37
N MET A 61 1.76 1.76 -39.84
CA MET A 61 3.06 1.48 -39.27
C MET A 61 4.04 2.65 -39.47
N VAL A 62 4.02 3.30 -40.63
CA VAL A 62 4.84 4.49 -40.93
C VAL A 62 4.40 5.65 -40.01
N PHE A 63 3.09 5.86 -39.87
CA PHE A 63 2.56 6.89 -38.98
C PHE A 63 2.97 6.67 -37.53
N ILE A 64 2.87 5.44 -37.00
CA ILE A 64 3.30 5.08 -35.65
C ILE A 64 4.80 5.40 -35.45
N ARG A 65 5.64 5.03 -36.42
CA ARG A 65 7.08 5.32 -36.36
C ARG A 65 7.37 6.82 -36.39
N LEU A 66 6.62 7.60 -37.17
CA LEU A 66 6.75 9.06 -37.21
C LEU A 66 6.38 9.71 -35.87
N CYS A 67 5.30 9.23 -35.23
CA CYS A 67 4.97 9.67 -33.88
C CYS A 67 6.09 9.35 -32.87
N GLY A 68 6.70 8.16 -32.95
CA GLY A 68 7.85 7.79 -32.12
C GLY A 68 9.06 8.71 -32.34
N LYS A 69 9.41 9.03 -33.60
CA LYS A 69 10.47 9.99 -33.93
C LYS A 69 10.13 11.40 -33.43
N ALA A 70 8.90 11.85 -33.58
CA ALA A 70 8.46 13.16 -33.10
C ALA A 70 8.54 13.29 -31.59
N LEU A 71 8.22 12.23 -30.82
CA LEU A 71 8.42 12.20 -29.37
C LEU A 71 9.92 12.38 -29.00
N ILE A 72 10.82 11.69 -29.70
CA ILE A 72 12.28 11.83 -29.47
C ILE A 72 12.74 13.25 -29.76
N VAL A 73 12.31 13.84 -30.87
CA VAL A 73 12.67 15.23 -31.25
C VAL A 73 12.18 16.20 -30.18
N ASN A 74 10.93 16.04 -29.70
CA ASN A 74 10.38 16.87 -28.63
C ASN A 74 11.21 16.76 -27.35
N ASP A 75 11.60 15.54 -26.97
CA ASP A 75 12.39 15.31 -25.76
C ASP A 75 13.81 15.85 -25.91
N LYS A 76 14.45 15.74 -27.07
CA LYS A 76 15.77 16.36 -27.38
C LYS A 76 15.72 17.89 -27.30
N CYS A 77 14.62 18.51 -27.71
CA CYS A 77 14.44 19.96 -27.57
C CYS A 77 14.32 20.39 -26.10
N ARG A 78 13.68 19.56 -25.26
CA ARG A 78 13.52 19.84 -23.82
C ARG A 78 14.78 19.57 -23.01
N PHE A 79 15.59 18.63 -23.45
CA PHE A 79 16.83 18.19 -22.81
C PHE A 79 17.98 18.21 -23.84
N PRO A 80 18.41 19.41 -24.29
CA PRO A 80 19.53 19.50 -25.22
C PRO A 80 20.78 18.85 -24.61
N ALA A 81 21.46 18.05 -25.39
CA ALA A 81 22.72 17.45 -24.95
C ALA A 81 23.66 18.53 -24.48
N HIS A 82 24.18 18.44 -23.25
CA HIS A 82 25.20 19.37 -22.79
C HIS A 82 26.39 19.35 -23.76
N ALA A 83 26.90 20.53 -24.08
CA ALA A 83 27.97 20.76 -25.03
C ALA A 83 29.14 19.76 -24.84
N GLU A 84 29.73 19.34 -25.94
CA GLU A 84 30.82 18.39 -26.11
C GLU A 84 32.04 18.69 -25.21
N GLY A 85 31.99 18.46 -23.93
CA GLY A 85 33.14 18.76 -23.08
C GLY A 85 33.41 17.79 -21.95
N THR A 86 32.41 17.03 -21.56
CA THR A 86 32.49 16.18 -20.36
C THR A 86 31.76 14.84 -20.53
N ARG A 87 31.89 14.17 -21.69
CA ARG A 87 31.43 12.81 -21.83
C ARG A 87 32.39 11.90 -21.07
N GLY A 88 32.11 11.76 -19.78
CA GLY A 88 32.67 10.70 -18.97
C GLY A 88 32.11 9.33 -19.38
N SER A 89 32.61 8.28 -18.75
CA SER A 89 32.03 6.93 -18.89
C SER A 89 30.55 6.96 -18.53
N ALA A 90 29.72 6.06 -19.08
CA ALA A 90 28.28 5.96 -18.77
C ALA A 90 27.95 5.92 -17.26
N VAL A 91 28.93 5.56 -16.41
CA VAL A 91 28.86 5.58 -14.96
C VAL A 91 29.12 6.98 -14.39
N SER A 92 29.91 7.84 -15.07
CA SER A 92 30.15 9.22 -14.62
C SER A 92 28.99 10.18 -14.94
N ASP A 93 28.14 9.82 -15.90
CA ASP A 93 26.95 10.60 -16.29
C ASP A 93 25.69 10.13 -15.56
N PHE A 94 25.82 9.65 -14.34
CA PHE A 94 24.71 9.15 -13.54
C PHE A 94 23.60 10.21 -13.36
N GLY A 95 22.41 9.89 -13.88
CA GLY A 95 21.27 10.79 -13.84
C GLY A 95 21.21 11.86 -14.95
N ALA A 96 22.18 11.91 -15.87
CA ALA A 96 22.12 12.82 -17.01
C ALA A 96 20.97 12.45 -17.97
N ALA A 97 20.24 13.47 -18.44
CA ALA A 97 19.27 13.31 -19.54
C ALA A 97 20.05 13.26 -20.85
N SER A 98 20.51 12.05 -21.23
CA SER A 98 21.31 11.85 -22.44
C SER A 98 20.65 10.87 -23.41
N PHE A 99 20.74 11.17 -24.71
CA PHE A 99 20.39 10.21 -25.78
C PHE A 99 21.65 9.49 -26.20
N TRP A 100 21.57 8.17 -26.28
CA TRP A 100 22.73 7.35 -26.59
C TRP A 100 22.94 7.17 -28.10
N THR A 101 24.19 7.12 -28.49
CA THR A 101 24.61 6.70 -29.84
C THR A 101 24.65 5.17 -29.95
N SER A 102 24.71 4.66 -31.19
CA SER A 102 24.86 3.21 -31.44
C SER A 102 26.14 2.64 -30.83
N GLU A 103 27.21 3.45 -30.77
CA GLU A 103 28.49 3.07 -30.17
C GLU A 103 28.37 2.89 -28.65
N GLU A 104 27.68 3.82 -27.96
CA GLU A 104 27.43 3.74 -26.52
C GLU A 104 26.56 2.53 -26.17
N VAL A 105 25.53 2.24 -26.98
CA VAL A 105 24.70 1.04 -26.83
C VAL A 105 25.55 -0.23 -26.96
N SER A 106 26.41 -0.29 -27.97
CA SER A 106 27.31 -1.43 -28.24
C SER A 106 28.29 -1.62 -27.09
N ALA A 107 28.89 -0.54 -26.59
CA ALA A 107 29.83 -0.55 -25.47
C ALA A 107 29.15 -1.03 -24.16
N ALA A 108 27.96 -0.53 -23.87
CA ALA A 108 27.19 -0.93 -22.69
C ALA A 108 26.79 -2.43 -22.76
N THR A 109 26.32 -2.88 -23.93
CA THR A 109 25.97 -4.29 -24.18
C THR A 109 27.18 -5.19 -24.01
N ALA A 110 28.35 -4.79 -24.55
CA ALA A 110 29.58 -5.53 -24.38
C ALA A 110 29.99 -5.67 -22.90
N ARG A 111 29.86 -4.60 -22.10
CA ARG A 111 30.13 -4.63 -20.65
C ARG A 111 29.20 -5.59 -19.91
N LEU A 112 27.91 -5.63 -20.27
CA LEU A 112 26.95 -6.56 -19.64
C LEU A 112 27.23 -8.02 -20.00
N ARG A 113 27.76 -8.30 -21.20
CA ARG A 113 28.10 -9.64 -21.66
C ARG A 113 29.48 -10.12 -21.21
N ALA A 114 30.33 -9.24 -20.71
CA ALA A 114 31.67 -9.59 -20.29
C ALA A 114 31.63 -10.65 -19.17
N THR A 115 32.28 -11.77 -19.41
CA THR A 115 32.29 -12.92 -18.47
C THR A 115 33.15 -12.66 -17.24
N ASP A 116 34.14 -11.80 -17.37
CA ASP A 116 35.08 -11.32 -16.32
C ASP A 116 34.64 -9.95 -15.72
N GLY A 117 33.51 -9.41 -16.20
CA GLY A 117 32.98 -8.15 -15.75
C GLY A 117 32.58 -8.17 -14.25
N ARG A 118 32.98 -7.13 -13.53
CA ARG A 118 32.64 -6.96 -12.11
C ARG A 118 31.16 -6.69 -11.97
N ALA A 119 30.50 -7.45 -11.07
CA ALA A 119 29.06 -7.34 -10.83
C ALA A 119 28.65 -5.92 -10.37
N ASP A 120 29.49 -5.26 -9.56
CA ASP A 120 29.25 -3.90 -9.08
C ASP A 120 29.24 -2.86 -10.21
N GLU A 121 30.15 -2.95 -11.19
CA GLU A 121 30.17 -2.07 -12.35
C GLU A 121 28.94 -2.27 -13.26
N GLN A 122 28.52 -3.53 -13.45
CA GLN A 122 27.29 -3.83 -14.20
C GLN A 122 26.04 -3.33 -13.46
N CYS A 123 25.99 -3.49 -12.14
CA CYS A 123 24.93 -2.93 -11.30
C CYS A 123 24.83 -1.40 -11.42
N MET A 124 25.97 -0.72 -11.40
CA MET A 124 26.03 0.74 -11.55
C MET A 124 25.58 1.17 -12.95
N LEU A 125 25.97 0.45 -14.01
CA LEU A 125 25.52 0.71 -15.35
C LEU A 125 24.00 0.61 -15.47
N VAL A 126 23.40 -0.46 -14.97
CA VAL A 126 21.94 -0.67 -15.05
C VAL A 126 21.19 0.38 -14.22
N SER A 127 21.68 0.72 -13.03
CA SER A 127 21.08 1.78 -12.22
C SER A 127 21.20 3.17 -12.88
N SER A 128 22.31 3.46 -13.53
CA SER A 128 22.51 4.68 -14.31
C SER A 128 21.52 4.77 -15.48
N LEU A 129 21.33 3.66 -16.21
CA LEU A 129 20.32 3.55 -17.28
C LEU A 129 18.91 3.83 -16.76
N MET A 130 18.55 3.22 -15.64
CA MET A 130 17.24 3.43 -15.00
C MET A 130 17.01 4.91 -14.69
N ILE A 131 17.92 5.54 -13.96
CA ILE A 131 17.79 6.95 -13.55
C ILE A 131 17.77 7.87 -14.77
N SER A 132 18.59 7.61 -15.79
CA SER A 132 18.57 8.37 -17.04
C SER A 132 17.23 8.23 -17.78
N LEU A 133 16.67 7.01 -17.85
CA LEU A 133 15.34 6.77 -18.44
C LEU A 133 14.20 7.36 -17.62
N MET A 134 14.33 7.47 -16.32
CA MET A 134 13.35 8.18 -15.51
C MET A 134 13.29 9.67 -15.83
N ARG A 135 14.36 10.25 -16.30
CA ARG A 135 14.44 11.67 -16.67
C ARG A 135 13.95 11.92 -18.10
N VAL A 136 14.37 11.07 -19.04
CA VAL A 136 13.97 11.16 -20.44
C VAL A 136 13.92 9.78 -21.08
N PHE A 137 12.87 9.53 -21.87
CA PHE A 137 12.72 8.26 -22.57
C PHE A 137 13.62 8.17 -23.79
N ASP A 138 14.62 7.30 -23.73
CA ASP A 138 15.48 6.99 -24.85
C ASP A 138 15.23 5.53 -25.29
N PRO A 139 14.59 5.29 -26.46
CA PRO A 139 14.21 3.96 -26.90
C PRO A 139 15.41 3.02 -27.14
N VAL A 140 16.62 3.55 -27.44
CA VAL A 140 17.80 2.71 -27.70
C VAL A 140 18.40 2.09 -26.43
N LYS A 141 18.06 2.63 -25.23
CA LYS A 141 18.49 2.08 -23.94
C LYS A 141 17.65 0.87 -23.52
N MET A 142 16.41 0.76 -23.99
CA MET A 142 15.50 -0.33 -23.59
C MET A 142 16.02 -1.73 -23.97
N PRO A 143 16.55 -1.98 -25.19
CA PRO A 143 17.17 -3.27 -25.52
C PRO A 143 18.32 -3.66 -24.58
N VAL A 144 19.11 -2.69 -24.11
CA VAL A 144 20.22 -2.93 -23.17
C VAL A 144 19.70 -3.39 -21.81
N LEU A 145 18.61 -2.77 -21.31
CA LEU A 145 17.96 -3.24 -20.08
C LEU A 145 17.36 -4.63 -20.23
N CYS A 146 16.69 -4.92 -21.36
CA CYS A 146 16.16 -6.26 -21.63
C CYS A 146 17.25 -7.33 -21.67
N GLU A 147 18.44 -6.99 -22.15
CA GLU A 147 19.58 -7.89 -22.14
C GLU A 147 20.15 -8.11 -20.74
N ALA A 148 20.18 -7.07 -19.91
CA ALA A 148 20.66 -7.13 -18.53
C ALA A 148 19.81 -8.05 -17.62
N VAL A 149 18.56 -8.35 -18.00
CA VAL A 149 17.71 -9.34 -17.31
C VAL A 149 18.36 -10.72 -17.28
N TYR A 150 19.06 -11.08 -18.34
CA TYR A 150 19.73 -12.39 -18.49
C TYR A 150 21.18 -12.39 -18.00
N SER A 151 21.54 -11.43 -17.14
CA SER A 151 22.88 -11.41 -16.53
C SER A 151 23.09 -12.63 -15.64
N LYS A 152 24.32 -13.16 -15.64
CA LYS A 152 24.76 -14.22 -14.69
C LYS A 152 24.78 -13.76 -13.23
N HIS A 153 24.66 -12.45 -12.98
CA HIS A 153 24.65 -11.85 -11.65
C HIS A 153 23.24 -11.44 -11.27
N ASP A 154 22.62 -12.09 -10.30
CA ASP A 154 21.26 -11.83 -9.83
C ASP A 154 21.05 -10.35 -9.46
N ALA A 155 22.05 -9.71 -8.84
CA ALA A 155 21.99 -8.29 -8.50
C ALA A 155 21.82 -7.36 -9.73
N VAL A 156 22.34 -7.75 -10.89
CA VAL A 156 22.18 -7.03 -12.16
C VAL A 156 20.79 -7.29 -12.74
N ALA A 157 20.37 -8.56 -12.76
CA ALA A 157 19.03 -8.95 -13.24
C ALA A 157 17.92 -8.26 -12.43
N VAL A 158 18.00 -8.26 -11.10
CA VAL A 158 17.07 -7.55 -10.21
C VAL A 158 16.95 -6.06 -10.56
N ARG A 159 18.08 -5.38 -10.77
CA ARG A 159 18.10 -3.96 -11.15
C ARG A 159 17.48 -3.72 -12.53
N ALA A 160 17.73 -4.63 -13.47
CA ALA A 160 17.19 -4.54 -14.83
C ALA A 160 15.66 -4.70 -14.83
N VAL A 161 15.13 -5.72 -14.13
CA VAL A 161 13.68 -5.94 -14.01
C VAL A 161 13.01 -4.77 -13.28
N THR A 162 13.63 -4.25 -12.21
CA THR A 162 13.15 -3.07 -11.50
C THR A 162 13.09 -1.84 -12.42
N ALA A 163 14.15 -1.61 -13.22
CA ALA A 163 14.21 -0.53 -14.18
C ALA A 163 13.12 -0.64 -15.25
N ILE A 164 12.91 -1.84 -15.80
CA ILE A 164 11.85 -2.11 -16.78
C ILE A 164 10.46 -1.81 -16.19
N ALA A 165 10.19 -2.26 -14.98
CA ALA A 165 8.92 -2.02 -14.30
C ALA A 165 8.64 -0.52 -14.12
N ILE A 166 9.63 0.25 -13.67
CA ILE A 166 9.53 1.71 -13.50
C ILE A 166 9.32 2.40 -14.86
N VAL A 167 10.10 2.04 -15.88
CA VAL A 167 10.02 2.67 -17.21
C VAL A 167 8.68 2.40 -17.88
N ILE A 168 8.13 1.19 -17.75
CA ILE A 168 6.79 0.88 -18.28
C ILE A 168 5.75 1.77 -17.59
N ARG A 169 5.77 1.91 -16.27
CA ARG A 169 4.84 2.78 -15.54
C ARG A 169 4.89 4.22 -16.01
N LEU A 170 6.09 4.74 -16.27
CA LEU A 170 6.29 6.12 -16.70
C LEU A 170 5.90 6.37 -18.16
N TYR A 171 6.11 5.39 -19.05
CA TYR A 171 6.04 5.60 -20.49
C TYR A 171 5.11 4.64 -21.23
N ALA A 172 4.19 3.97 -20.55
CA ALA A 172 3.24 3.04 -21.18
C ALA A 172 2.48 3.66 -22.36
N SER A 173 2.07 4.93 -22.24
CA SER A 173 1.38 5.67 -23.30
C SER A 173 2.25 5.92 -24.54
N ARG A 174 3.58 5.86 -24.40
CA ARG A 174 4.55 6.02 -25.51
C ARG A 174 4.92 4.71 -26.16
N LEU A 175 4.88 3.58 -25.43
CA LEU A 175 5.31 2.27 -25.93
C LEU A 175 4.61 1.81 -27.22
N PRO A 176 3.32 2.13 -27.49
CA PRO A 176 2.69 1.82 -28.77
C PRO A 176 3.42 2.39 -30.00
N PHE A 177 4.16 3.48 -29.85
CA PHE A 177 4.94 4.10 -30.94
C PHE A 177 6.32 3.47 -31.18
N TYR A 178 6.68 2.45 -30.37
CA TYR A 178 7.93 1.71 -30.44
C TYR A 178 7.66 0.19 -30.55
N PRO A 179 7.14 -0.32 -31.67
CA PRO A 179 6.64 -1.69 -31.79
C PRO A 179 7.71 -2.74 -31.47
N ASN A 180 8.98 -2.49 -31.83
CA ASN A 180 10.07 -3.40 -31.52
C ASN A 180 10.34 -3.54 -30.02
N ILE A 181 10.25 -2.43 -29.27
CA ILE A 181 10.40 -2.43 -27.81
C ILE A 181 9.21 -3.16 -27.18
N LYS A 182 7.99 -2.84 -27.63
CA LYS A 182 6.77 -3.48 -27.16
C LYS A 182 6.81 -5.00 -27.36
N ALA A 183 7.30 -5.46 -28.53
CA ALA A 183 7.46 -6.89 -28.79
C ALA A 183 8.47 -7.54 -27.85
N ARG A 184 9.65 -6.91 -27.64
CA ARG A 184 10.67 -7.42 -26.70
C ARG A 184 10.13 -7.50 -25.26
N LEU A 185 9.41 -6.48 -24.80
CA LEU A 185 8.78 -6.47 -23.48
C LEU A 185 7.74 -7.59 -23.33
N ARG A 186 6.95 -7.85 -24.38
CA ARG A 186 5.99 -8.97 -24.36
C ARG A 186 6.70 -10.32 -24.25
N ASN A 187 7.78 -10.53 -25.01
CA ASN A 187 8.54 -11.77 -24.96
C ASN A 187 9.15 -12.02 -23.56
N LEU A 188 9.52 -10.97 -22.82
CA LEU A 188 9.95 -11.12 -21.43
C LEU A 188 8.84 -11.67 -20.53
N GLY A 189 7.57 -11.34 -20.81
CA GLY A 189 6.43 -11.87 -20.07
C GLY A 189 6.21 -13.37 -20.23
N ASP A 190 6.78 -13.98 -21.25
CA ASP A 190 6.72 -15.43 -21.47
C ASP A 190 7.83 -16.18 -20.69
N ASP A 191 8.78 -15.44 -20.09
CA ASP A 191 9.87 -15.99 -19.30
C ASP A 191 9.49 -16.06 -17.81
N SER A 192 9.46 -17.27 -17.24
CA SER A 192 9.12 -17.50 -15.85
C SER A 192 10.10 -16.83 -14.89
N VAL A 193 11.40 -16.81 -15.20
CA VAL A 193 12.42 -16.17 -14.35
C VAL A 193 12.15 -14.65 -14.24
N PHE A 194 11.84 -14.02 -15.36
CA PHE A 194 11.49 -12.60 -15.38
C PHE A 194 10.20 -12.33 -14.59
N THR A 195 9.15 -13.13 -14.78
CA THR A 195 7.85 -12.93 -14.14
C THR A 195 7.91 -13.18 -12.63
N ASP A 196 8.71 -14.14 -12.17
CA ASP A 196 8.94 -14.41 -10.75
C ASP A 196 9.69 -13.26 -10.08
N LEU A 197 10.77 -12.78 -10.70
CA LEU A 197 11.50 -11.61 -10.21
C LEU A 197 10.62 -10.36 -10.19
N LEU A 198 9.82 -10.13 -11.23
CA LEU A 198 8.91 -9.00 -11.29
C LEU A 198 7.86 -9.07 -10.18
N SER A 199 7.30 -10.26 -9.92
CA SER A 199 6.34 -10.48 -8.83
C SER A 199 6.92 -10.13 -7.46
N ASP A 200 8.13 -10.60 -7.16
CA ASP A 200 8.82 -10.31 -5.90
C ASP A 200 9.19 -8.81 -5.79
N ILE A 201 9.57 -8.17 -6.91
CA ILE A 201 9.83 -6.72 -6.97
C ILE A 201 8.55 -5.92 -6.69
N GLU A 202 7.43 -6.27 -7.33
CA GLU A 202 6.14 -5.61 -7.09
C GLU A 202 5.70 -5.74 -5.64
N LEU A 203 5.80 -6.95 -5.09
CA LEU A 203 5.51 -7.21 -3.69
C LEU A 203 6.35 -6.30 -2.77
N GLN A 204 7.64 -6.13 -3.07
CA GLN A 204 8.52 -5.27 -2.29
C GLN A 204 8.18 -3.77 -2.45
N PHE A 205 7.77 -3.32 -3.63
CA PHE A 205 7.26 -1.96 -3.83
C PHE A 205 5.99 -1.69 -3.01
N ILE A 206 5.09 -2.66 -2.92
CA ILE A 206 3.88 -2.56 -2.09
C ILE A 206 4.25 -2.43 -0.62
N ARG A 207 5.12 -3.31 -0.13
CA ARG A 207 5.59 -3.32 1.27
C ARG A 207 6.34 -2.05 1.67
N SER A 208 7.08 -1.44 0.74
CA SER A 208 7.78 -0.18 1.03
C SER A 208 6.85 0.98 1.41
N ARG A 209 5.54 0.87 1.10
CA ARG A 209 4.55 1.87 1.50
C ARG A 209 4.22 1.84 3.00
N ASP A 210 4.47 0.74 3.67
CA ASP A 210 4.29 0.63 5.11
C ASP A 210 5.41 1.35 5.89
N THR A 211 6.52 1.66 5.20
CA THR A 211 7.70 2.30 5.80
C THR A 211 7.35 3.63 6.50
N GLU A 212 6.47 4.46 5.93
CA GLU A 212 6.07 5.73 6.56
C GLU A 212 5.30 5.52 7.88
N LYS A 213 4.41 4.51 7.93
CA LYS A 213 3.68 4.14 9.14
C LYS A 213 4.67 3.64 10.19
N ILE A 214 5.55 2.75 9.80
CA ILE A 214 6.60 2.16 10.66
C ILE A 214 7.53 3.27 11.20
N GLU A 215 7.99 4.18 10.33
CA GLU A 215 8.85 5.28 10.71
C GLU A 215 8.18 6.18 11.77
N ARG A 216 6.88 6.43 11.62
CA ARG A 216 6.11 7.19 12.60
C ARG A 216 6.01 6.47 13.93
N GLN A 217 5.61 5.19 13.95
CA GLN A 217 5.55 4.38 15.17
C GLN A 217 6.91 4.32 15.88
N MET A 218 7.99 4.13 15.12
CA MET A 218 9.35 4.14 15.68
C MET A 218 9.70 5.47 16.35
N LYS A 219 9.40 6.60 15.71
CA LYS A 219 9.75 7.93 16.21
C LYS A 219 8.85 8.42 17.35
N GLU A 220 7.56 8.13 17.29
CA GLU A 220 6.57 8.66 18.23
C GLU A 220 6.41 7.77 19.48
N ASP A 221 6.48 6.45 19.32
CA ASP A 221 6.16 5.50 20.38
C ASP A 221 7.41 4.79 20.91
N ILE A 222 8.17 4.11 20.04
CA ILE A 222 9.19 3.13 20.44
C ILE A 222 10.48 3.81 20.89
N ILE A 223 11.08 4.68 20.07
CA ILE A 223 12.33 5.36 20.41
C ILE A 223 12.19 6.20 21.70
N PRO A 224 11.13 7.00 21.90
CA PRO A 224 10.96 7.74 23.15
C PRO A 224 10.76 6.84 24.37
N ALA A 225 10.06 5.70 24.22
CA ALA A 225 9.89 4.75 25.32
C ALA A 225 11.23 4.10 25.70
N MET A 226 12.02 3.69 24.70
CA MET A 226 13.37 3.14 24.93
C MET A 226 14.31 4.14 25.61
N LEU A 227 14.30 5.41 25.21
CA LEU A 227 15.13 6.46 25.80
C LEU A 227 14.77 6.79 27.26
N ARG A 228 13.52 6.55 27.67
CA ARG A 228 13.07 6.74 29.06
C ARG A 228 13.53 5.64 30.02
N HIS A 229 14.01 4.52 29.51
CA HIS A 229 14.43 3.40 30.34
C HIS A 229 15.79 3.68 31.01
N PRO A 230 15.92 3.51 32.34
CA PRO A 230 17.16 3.80 33.07
C PRO A 230 18.36 2.96 32.63
N GLY A 231 18.13 1.78 32.06
CA GLY A 231 19.18 0.86 31.55
C GLY A 231 19.63 1.15 30.11
N ALA A 232 18.98 2.06 29.41
CA ALA A 232 19.32 2.40 28.02
C ALA A 232 20.44 3.47 27.94
N GLN A 233 20.77 4.14 29.03
CA GLN A 233 21.83 5.15 29.05
C GLN A 233 23.18 4.48 28.91
N GLY A 234 23.78 4.52 27.72
CA GLY A 234 25.14 4.07 27.44
C GLY A 234 25.27 2.75 26.69
N LYS A 235 24.19 2.10 26.28
CA LYS A 235 24.25 0.94 25.38
C LYS A 235 23.96 1.33 23.95
N PRO A 236 24.61 0.71 22.94
CA PRO A 236 24.27 0.93 21.54
C PRO A 236 22.83 0.55 21.25
N ILE A 237 22.26 1.14 20.19
CA ILE A 237 20.89 0.90 19.73
C ILE A 237 20.67 -0.61 19.55
N VAL A 238 19.84 -1.17 20.42
CA VAL A 238 19.46 -2.59 20.39
C VAL A 238 18.51 -2.81 19.22
N THR A 239 18.74 -3.85 18.44
CA THR A 239 17.81 -4.20 17.34
C THR A 239 16.50 -4.76 17.90
N PRO A 240 15.37 -4.66 17.15
CA PRO A 240 14.11 -5.29 17.56
C PRO A 240 14.26 -6.79 17.88
N ASP A 241 15.14 -7.50 17.17
CA ASP A 241 15.39 -8.93 17.37
C ASP A 241 16.08 -9.19 18.72
N GLU A 242 17.02 -8.33 19.15
CA GLU A 242 17.69 -8.43 20.45
C GLU A 242 16.76 -8.07 21.62
N LEU A 243 15.70 -7.28 21.37
CA LEU A 243 14.66 -6.96 22.37
C LEU A 243 13.69 -8.12 22.60
N MET A 244 13.53 -9.00 21.60
CA MET A 244 12.58 -10.13 21.64
C MET A 244 13.27 -11.44 22.08
N ASP A 245 14.60 -11.50 22.12
CA ASP A 245 15.33 -12.68 22.57
C ASP A 245 15.27 -12.73 24.11
N GLY A 246 14.36 -13.55 24.66
CA GLY A 246 13.93 -13.64 26.06
C GLY A 246 15.01 -13.96 27.11
N GLY A 247 16.23 -13.44 26.92
CA GLY A 247 17.39 -13.70 27.80
C GLY A 247 17.43 -12.85 29.07
N ASN A 248 16.66 -11.77 29.19
CA ASN A 248 16.68 -10.91 30.37
C ASN A 248 15.30 -10.67 30.97
N PRO A 249 14.95 -11.28 32.12
CA PRO A 249 13.65 -11.11 32.78
C PRO A 249 13.28 -9.66 33.15
N GLU A 250 14.27 -8.78 33.31
CA GLU A 250 13.99 -7.35 33.56
C GLU A 250 13.49 -6.62 32.32
N TRP A 251 13.95 -7.04 31.14
CA TRP A 251 13.44 -6.51 29.86
C TRP A 251 12.01 -6.94 29.59
N ASP A 252 11.67 -8.20 29.82
CA ASP A 252 10.30 -8.71 29.63
C ASP A 252 9.30 -7.99 30.54
N LYS A 253 9.71 -7.72 31.78
CA LYS A 253 8.88 -6.97 32.71
C LYS A 253 8.69 -5.52 32.25
N TRP A 254 9.78 -4.86 31.83
CA TRP A 254 9.72 -3.50 31.32
C TRP A 254 8.93 -3.38 30.01
N LEU A 255 9.07 -4.31 29.06
CA LEU A 255 8.28 -4.35 27.82
C LEU A 255 6.79 -4.37 28.10
N LYS A 256 6.36 -5.20 29.07
CA LYS A 256 4.96 -5.27 29.52
C LYS A 256 4.49 -4.00 30.20
N GLU A 257 5.32 -3.44 31.08
CA GLU A 257 5.01 -2.21 31.82
C GLU A 257 5.00 -0.96 30.93
N SER A 258 5.82 -0.91 29.90
CA SER A 258 5.89 0.20 28.93
C SER A 258 4.78 0.19 27.87
N GLY A 259 4.09 -0.94 27.71
CA GLY A 259 3.03 -1.10 26.71
C GLY A 259 3.50 -1.19 25.25
N ILE A 260 4.81 -1.30 25.00
CA ILE A 260 5.39 -1.38 23.63
C ILE A 260 5.55 -2.80 23.11
N GLU A 261 5.27 -3.83 23.92
CA GLU A 261 5.40 -5.25 23.54
C GLU A 261 4.61 -5.58 22.27
N GLU A 262 3.36 -5.11 22.19
CA GLU A 262 2.50 -5.29 21.02
C GLU A 262 3.07 -4.61 19.77
N SER A 263 3.55 -3.36 19.92
CA SER A 263 4.15 -2.60 18.81
C SER A 263 5.45 -3.24 18.30
N LEU A 264 6.26 -3.80 19.18
CA LEU A 264 7.48 -4.52 18.80
C LEU A 264 7.15 -5.83 18.09
N ARG A 265 6.13 -6.57 18.57
CA ARG A 265 5.66 -7.78 17.89
C ARG A 265 5.16 -7.47 16.48
N GLU A 266 4.34 -6.42 16.32
CA GLU A 266 3.86 -5.95 15.01
C GLU A 266 5.04 -5.59 14.10
N LEU A 267 6.04 -4.87 14.61
CA LEU A 267 7.23 -4.52 13.82
C LEU A 267 8.05 -5.75 13.40
N THR A 268 8.19 -6.73 14.28
CA THR A 268 8.89 -7.98 13.95
C THR A 268 8.15 -8.76 12.86
N GLU A 269 6.83 -8.85 12.93
CA GLU A 269 6.02 -9.45 11.87
C GLU A 269 6.16 -8.71 10.54
N LEU A 270 6.13 -7.36 10.56
CA LEU A 270 6.34 -6.53 9.37
C LEU A 270 7.74 -6.73 8.78
N GLN A 271 8.77 -6.81 9.62
CA GLN A 271 10.15 -7.09 9.21
C GLN A 271 10.28 -8.48 8.57
N MET A 272 9.71 -9.50 9.19
CA MET A 272 9.68 -10.86 8.62
C MET A 272 8.97 -10.90 7.27
N ASN A 273 7.94 -10.08 7.10
CA ASN A 273 7.24 -9.88 5.85
C ASN A 273 8.00 -9.01 4.84
N GLY A 274 9.19 -8.48 5.18
CA GLY A 274 10.07 -7.73 4.30
C GLY A 274 9.84 -6.22 4.27
N ALA A 275 9.08 -5.66 5.21
CA ALA A 275 8.95 -4.22 5.38
C ALA A 275 10.26 -3.59 5.91
N ASP A 276 10.45 -2.30 5.67
CA ASP A 276 11.65 -1.57 6.09
C ASP A 276 11.46 -0.92 7.46
N VAL A 277 11.93 -1.58 8.50
CA VAL A 277 11.86 -1.09 9.89
C VAL A 277 13.06 -0.20 10.26
N TYR A 278 14.09 -0.15 9.41
CA TYR A 278 15.33 0.58 9.70
C TYR A 278 15.41 2.00 9.14
N MET A 279 14.41 2.43 8.38
CA MET A 279 14.39 3.76 7.78
C MET A 279 14.56 4.87 8.82
N ALA A 280 13.85 4.80 9.94
CA ALA A 280 13.93 5.78 11.02
C ALA A 280 15.34 5.92 11.60
N THR A 281 16.03 4.81 11.76
CA THR A 281 17.39 4.75 12.32
C THR A 281 18.43 5.30 11.35
N PHE A 282 18.39 4.87 10.08
CA PHE A 282 19.42 5.21 9.10
C PHE A 282 19.18 6.52 8.35
N SER A 283 17.97 7.10 8.41
CA SER A 283 17.67 8.37 7.75
C SER A 283 18.58 9.51 8.23
N SER A 284 18.86 9.58 9.51
CA SER A 284 19.75 10.59 10.11
C SER A 284 21.21 10.42 9.70
N LEU A 285 21.62 9.23 9.24
CA LEU A 285 22.99 8.91 8.85
C LEU A 285 23.28 9.16 7.35
N LYS A 286 22.35 9.77 6.61
CA LYS A 286 22.53 10.09 5.18
C LYS A 286 23.13 11.47 4.93
N HIS A 287 23.61 12.17 5.95
CA HIS A 287 24.22 13.49 5.85
C HIS A 287 25.69 13.48 5.39
N TYR A 288 26.33 12.29 5.34
CA TYR A 288 27.73 12.17 4.93
C TYR A 288 27.97 12.69 3.51
N PRO A 289 29.15 13.33 3.23
CA PRO A 289 29.52 13.81 1.89
C PRO A 289 29.46 12.72 0.81
N PHE A 290 29.63 11.45 1.20
CA PHE A 290 29.47 10.29 0.33
C PHE A 290 28.12 10.31 -0.43
N PHE A 291 27.04 10.69 0.24
CA PHE A 291 25.68 10.73 -0.34
C PHE A 291 25.37 12.00 -1.12
N GLN A 292 26.30 12.95 -1.25
CA GLN A 292 26.15 14.09 -2.16
C GLN A 292 26.30 13.65 -3.63
N THR A 293 26.97 12.52 -3.88
CA THR A 293 27.08 11.94 -5.21
C THR A 293 25.91 10.96 -5.44
N MET A 294 25.06 11.25 -6.45
CA MET A 294 23.87 10.44 -6.76
C MET A 294 24.21 8.95 -6.95
N ALA A 295 25.30 8.64 -7.65
CA ALA A 295 25.72 7.25 -7.91
C ALA A 295 25.89 6.42 -6.63
N ASN A 296 26.29 7.03 -5.52
CA ASN A 296 26.56 6.34 -4.28
C ASN A 296 25.30 5.81 -3.55
N TRP A 297 24.12 6.35 -3.87
CA TRP A 297 22.85 5.81 -3.37
C TRP A 297 22.50 4.44 -3.94
N PHE A 298 23.04 4.13 -5.13
CA PHE A 298 22.76 2.90 -5.87
C PHE A 298 23.95 1.94 -5.90
N ARG A 299 25.06 2.32 -5.27
CA ARG A 299 26.30 1.52 -5.27
C ARG A 299 26.12 0.25 -4.45
N PRO A 300 26.38 -0.94 -5.01
CA PRO A 300 26.52 -2.15 -4.21
C PRO A 300 27.58 -1.95 -3.12
N PHE A 301 27.35 -2.55 -1.95
CA PHE A 301 28.32 -2.42 -0.87
C PHE A 301 29.61 -3.15 -1.22
N ASP A 302 30.73 -2.43 -1.20
CA ASP A 302 32.07 -2.91 -1.48
C ASP A 302 33.00 -2.54 -0.31
N PRO A 303 33.46 -3.53 0.48
CA PRO A 303 34.38 -3.28 1.61
C PRO A 303 35.74 -2.75 1.17
N THR A 304 36.10 -2.86 -0.11
CA THR A 304 37.35 -2.31 -0.66
C THR A 304 37.22 -0.88 -1.13
N HIS A 305 36.03 -0.29 -1.05
CA HIS A 305 35.81 1.10 -1.45
C HIS A 305 36.63 2.06 -0.57
N PRO A 306 37.36 3.06 -1.14
CA PRO A 306 38.30 3.93 -0.41
C PRO A 306 37.71 4.57 0.86
N GLU A 307 36.43 4.94 0.85
CA GLU A 307 35.77 5.57 1.99
C GLU A 307 35.61 4.66 3.22
N VAL A 308 35.58 3.35 3.04
CA VAL A 308 35.32 2.40 4.12
C VAL A 308 36.43 1.34 4.29
N ALA A 309 37.33 1.21 3.33
CA ALA A 309 38.35 0.17 3.29
C ALA A 309 39.24 0.09 4.55
N GLU A 310 39.52 1.24 5.18
CA GLU A 310 40.30 1.29 6.40
C GLU A 310 39.71 0.48 7.56
N LEU A 311 38.37 0.34 7.63
CA LEU A 311 37.68 -0.43 8.67
C LEU A 311 37.87 -1.94 8.49
N PHE A 312 38.24 -2.39 7.31
CA PHE A 312 38.34 -3.80 6.93
C PHE A 312 39.78 -4.29 6.75
N ASN A 313 40.76 -3.41 6.88
CA ASN A 313 42.19 -3.72 6.66
C ASN A 313 42.88 -4.33 7.89
N ASP A 314 42.15 -4.77 8.93
CA ASP A 314 42.75 -5.35 10.12
C ASP A 314 43.44 -6.70 9.84
N ALA A 315 44.74 -6.73 9.99
CA ALA A 315 45.48 -7.98 10.08
C ALA A 315 44.99 -8.76 11.33
N PRO A 316 44.87 -10.09 11.26
CA PRO A 316 44.46 -10.88 12.40
C PRO A 316 45.46 -10.69 13.54
N ALA A 317 44.95 -10.28 14.71
CA ALA A 317 45.77 -10.24 15.94
C ALA A 317 46.45 -11.61 16.10
N THR A 318 47.76 -11.57 16.09
CA THR A 318 48.64 -12.74 16.26
C THR A 318 48.35 -13.44 17.59
N GLY A 319 47.82 -14.65 17.56
CA GLY A 319 47.97 -15.50 18.71
C GLY A 319 46.87 -16.43 19.18
N ALA A 320 45.89 -16.79 18.38
CA ALA A 320 44.99 -17.90 18.76
C ALA A 320 44.72 -18.82 17.56
N ALA A 321 45.24 -20.05 17.67
CA ALA A 321 44.94 -21.15 16.74
C ALA A 321 43.56 -21.69 17.00
N SER A 322 42.49 -20.92 16.64
CA SER A 322 41.18 -21.46 16.56
C SER A 322 40.90 -21.88 15.11
N SER A 323 40.33 -23.04 14.94
CA SER A 323 40.08 -23.70 13.63
C SER A 323 39.04 -22.96 12.76
N ARG A 324 38.56 -21.80 13.14
CA ARG A 324 37.68 -20.91 12.40
C ARG A 324 38.08 -19.45 12.56
N PRO A 325 38.07 -18.66 11.46
CA PRO A 325 38.41 -17.24 11.57
C PRO A 325 37.32 -16.49 12.37
N PRO A 326 37.71 -15.50 13.23
CA PRO A 326 36.80 -14.72 14.05
C PRO A 326 35.78 -13.97 13.17
N LEU A 327 34.61 -13.62 13.76
CA LEU A 327 33.62 -12.79 13.10
C LEU A 327 34.20 -11.38 13.00
N THR A 328 34.68 -11.02 11.83
CA THR A 328 35.15 -9.67 11.57
C THR A 328 33.94 -8.77 11.29
N LEU A 329 34.07 -7.48 11.64
CA LEU A 329 33.06 -6.45 11.29
C LEU A 329 32.65 -6.56 9.82
N GLN A 330 33.60 -6.90 8.93
CA GLN A 330 33.34 -7.18 7.53
C GLN A 330 32.30 -8.28 7.33
N ARG A 331 32.42 -9.41 8.06
CA ARG A 331 31.47 -10.52 7.91
C ARG A 331 30.08 -10.16 8.40
N LEU A 332 29.97 -9.40 9.48
CA LEU A 332 28.70 -8.93 10.01
C LEU A 332 27.99 -8.04 8.98
N VAL A 333 28.67 -7.01 8.48
CA VAL A 333 28.09 -6.08 7.52
C VAL A 333 27.77 -6.77 6.17
N MET A 334 28.68 -7.64 5.70
CA MET A 334 28.48 -8.38 4.44
C MET A 334 27.36 -9.41 4.54
N ARG A 335 27.27 -10.13 5.65
CA ARG A 335 26.24 -11.16 5.87
C ARG A 335 24.89 -10.58 6.25
N SER A 336 24.82 -9.32 6.69
CA SER A 336 23.56 -8.69 6.99
C SER A 336 22.71 -8.60 5.72
N GLY A 337 21.77 -9.54 5.57
CA GLY A 337 20.71 -9.45 4.58
C GLY A 337 19.66 -8.38 4.92
N ILE A 338 19.70 -7.82 6.12
CA ILE A 338 18.72 -6.89 6.68
C ILE A 338 18.96 -5.48 6.15
N PHE A 339 20.21 -5.01 6.13
CA PHE A 339 20.56 -3.66 5.71
C PHE A 339 20.68 -3.54 4.18
N CYS A 340 20.13 -2.49 3.62
CA CYS A 340 20.39 -2.14 2.24
C CYS A 340 21.84 -1.61 2.05
N ASN A 341 22.28 -1.51 0.80
CA ASN A 341 23.68 -1.13 0.54
C ASN A 341 24.03 0.26 1.06
N SER A 342 23.14 1.24 0.87
CA SER A 342 23.35 2.60 1.35
C SER A 342 23.39 2.68 2.88
N ASP A 343 22.66 1.81 3.60
CA ASP A 343 22.72 1.74 5.06
C ASP A 343 24.04 1.11 5.56
N LYS A 344 24.53 0.08 4.86
CA LYS A 344 25.86 -0.50 5.14
C LYS A 344 26.95 0.56 5.02
N TYR A 345 26.91 1.40 3.97
CA TYR A 345 27.84 2.54 3.86
C TYR A 345 27.67 3.54 5.00
N SER A 346 26.44 3.94 5.32
CA SER A 346 26.18 4.88 6.44
C SER A 346 26.71 4.34 7.75
N PHE A 347 26.46 3.07 8.05
CA PHE A 347 26.94 2.40 9.26
C PHE A 347 28.48 2.42 9.32
N CYS A 348 29.15 2.04 8.24
CA CYS A 348 30.61 2.05 8.16
C CYS A 348 31.20 3.46 8.33
N LEU A 349 30.58 4.47 7.69
CA LEU A 349 31.02 5.86 7.84
C LEU A 349 30.86 6.36 9.28
N THR A 350 29.78 5.98 9.96
CA THR A 350 29.60 6.31 11.39
C THR A 350 30.68 5.63 12.26
N LEU A 351 30.99 4.36 11.99
CA LEU A 351 32.05 3.66 12.73
C LEU A 351 33.43 4.30 12.52
N LYS A 352 33.69 4.84 11.34
CA LYS A 352 34.95 5.54 11.02
C LYS A 352 35.15 6.81 11.86
N GLU A 353 34.06 7.46 12.29
CA GLU A 353 34.12 8.66 13.16
C GLU A 353 34.34 8.33 14.63
N LEU A 354 34.17 7.07 15.04
CA LEU A 354 34.35 6.66 16.42
C LEU A 354 35.84 6.68 16.83
N PRO A 355 36.16 7.09 18.09
CA PRO A 355 37.50 6.95 18.63
C PRO A 355 37.94 5.48 18.60
N ARG A 356 39.20 5.22 18.27
CA ARG A 356 39.75 3.86 18.18
C ARG A 356 39.42 2.98 19.41
N GLN A 357 39.50 3.55 20.60
CA GLN A 357 39.20 2.84 21.86
C GLN A 357 37.73 2.34 21.90
N GLN A 358 36.80 3.14 21.41
CA GLN A 358 35.38 2.73 21.34
C GLN A 358 35.12 1.69 20.24
N LEU A 359 35.82 1.81 19.13
CA LEU A 359 35.74 0.82 18.03
C LEU A 359 36.29 -0.54 18.49
N ASP A 360 37.41 -0.56 19.24
CA ASP A 360 37.99 -1.79 19.75
C ASP A 360 37.15 -2.41 20.87
N LEU A 361 36.50 -1.59 21.69
CA LEU A 361 35.52 -2.07 22.67
C LEU A 361 34.28 -2.69 21.98
N LEU A 362 33.75 -2.04 20.93
CA LEU A 362 32.65 -2.57 20.16
C LEU A 362 33.02 -3.93 19.52
N ARG A 363 34.23 -4.03 18.96
CA ARG A 363 34.74 -5.28 18.36
C ARG A 363 34.85 -6.40 19.39
N SER A 364 35.36 -6.12 20.61
CA SER A 364 35.44 -7.13 21.66
C SER A 364 34.08 -7.56 22.17
N GLN A 365 33.13 -6.65 22.37
CA GLN A 365 31.77 -6.98 22.76
C GLN A 365 31.06 -7.85 21.72
N MET A 366 31.24 -7.55 20.43
CA MET A 366 30.68 -8.36 19.34
C MET A 366 31.28 -9.76 19.27
N ALA A 367 32.58 -9.89 19.57
CA ALA A 367 33.25 -11.19 19.63
C ALA A 367 32.76 -12.03 20.82
N GLU A 368 32.54 -11.41 21.98
CA GLU A 368 32.01 -12.06 23.20
C GLU A 368 30.56 -12.54 22.97
N GLN A 369 29.73 -11.74 22.37
CA GLN A 369 28.35 -12.14 22.03
C GLN A 369 28.31 -13.30 21.03
N GLU A 370 29.22 -13.32 20.04
CA GLU A 370 29.32 -14.47 19.11
C GLU A 370 29.69 -15.75 19.82
N GLU A 371 30.62 -15.66 20.78
CA GLU A 371 31.10 -16.81 21.55
C GLU A 371 30.01 -17.35 22.48
N ALA A 372 29.26 -16.45 23.17
CA ALA A 372 28.08 -16.79 23.96
C ALA A 372 26.97 -17.45 23.13
N LEU A 373 26.66 -16.91 21.96
CA LEU A 373 25.67 -17.48 21.03
C LEU A 373 26.13 -18.86 20.50
N ARG A 374 27.43 -19.07 20.36
CA ARG A 374 27.99 -20.37 19.96
C ARG A 374 27.89 -21.40 21.08
N GLU A 375 28.14 -21.02 22.32
CA GLU A 375 28.05 -21.90 23.50
C GLU A 375 26.59 -22.32 23.70
N GLU A 376 25.62 -21.41 23.68
CA GLU A 376 24.18 -21.73 23.75
C GLU A 376 23.72 -22.66 22.62
N LEU A 377 24.24 -22.48 21.40
CA LEU A 377 23.93 -23.35 20.27
C LEU A 377 24.59 -24.71 20.32
N SER A 378 25.66 -24.89 21.09
CA SER A 378 26.35 -26.18 21.33
C SER A 378 25.67 -27.03 22.41
N ASP A 379 25.11 -26.39 23.43
CA ASP A 379 24.54 -27.05 24.61
C ASP A 379 23.06 -27.44 24.47
N ASN A 380 22.33 -26.84 23.52
CA ASN A 380 20.91 -27.08 23.31
C ASN A 380 20.62 -27.80 21.96
N LEU A 381 21.01 -29.06 21.84
CA LEU A 381 20.54 -29.97 20.81
C LEU A 381 19.46 -30.92 21.33
N PRO A 382 18.18 -30.59 21.16
CA PRO A 382 17.20 -31.59 20.76
C PRO A 382 16.62 -31.28 19.39
N ASP A 383 16.46 -32.33 18.60
CA ASP A 383 15.78 -32.37 17.32
C ASP A 383 14.35 -31.78 17.39
N SER A 384 14.17 -30.53 17.08
CA SER A 384 12.84 -29.99 16.81
C SER A 384 12.83 -29.08 15.59
N SER A 385 11.89 -29.37 14.70
CA SER A 385 11.69 -28.72 13.40
C SER A 385 11.40 -27.21 13.47
N SER A 386 11.06 -26.69 14.64
CA SER A 386 10.80 -25.26 14.88
C SER A 386 12.07 -24.40 14.92
N ALA A 387 13.19 -24.94 15.44
CA ALA A 387 14.47 -24.24 15.47
C ALA A 387 15.10 -24.05 14.09
N LYS A 388 14.74 -24.90 13.10
CA LYS A 388 15.20 -24.73 11.72
C LYS A 388 14.56 -23.52 11.01
N LYS A 389 13.34 -23.12 11.36
CA LYS A 389 12.66 -21.96 10.76
C LYS A 389 13.28 -20.63 11.22
N ASN A 390 13.67 -20.51 12.49
CA ASN A 390 14.30 -19.28 13.00
C ASN A 390 15.76 -19.13 12.56
N ARG A 391 16.50 -20.25 12.39
CA ARG A 391 17.86 -20.23 11.80
C ARG A 391 17.89 -19.70 10.36
N ASN A 392 16.83 -19.95 9.56
CA ASN A 392 16.77 -19.46 8.17
C ASN A 392 16.49 -17.95 8.08
N ALA A 393 15.98 -17.30 9.11
CA ALA A 393 15.75 -15.85 9.12
C ALA A 393 17.06 -15.05 9.34
N LEU A 394 17.95 -15.54 10.22
CA LEU A 394 19.27 -14.91 10.48
C LEU A 394 20.35 -15.32 9.48
N SER A 395 20.20 -16.47 8.84
CA SER A 395 21.07 -16.96 7.76
C SER A 395 20.42 -16.77 6.37
N SER A 396 19.56 -15.76 6.18
CA SER A 396 19.11 -15.45 4.83
C SER A 396 20.36 -15.17 4.01
N ASP A 397 20.62 -16.06 3.07
CA ASP A 397 21.76 -15.96 2.16
C ASP A 397 21.75 -14.54 1.56
N SER A 398 22.77 -13.72 1.89
CA SER A 398 22.87 -12.32 1.46
C SER A 398 22.86 -12.18 -0.08
N THR A 399 22.94 -13.31 -0.76
CA THR A 399 22.94 -13.44 -2.23
C THR A 399 21.60 -13.91 -2.79
N SER A 400 20.62 -14.26 -1.95
CA SER A 400 19.32 -14.70 -2.50
C SER A 400 18.63 -13.58 -3.30
N PRO A 401 17.95 -13.87 -4.41
CA PRO A 401 17.27 -12.87 -5.23
C PRO A 401 16.30 -11.98 -4.40
N ARG A 402 15.58 -12.56 -3.48
CA ARG A 402 14.65 -11.82 -2.58
C ARG A 402 15.36 -10.81 -1.68
N THR A 403 16.53 -11.18 -1.15
CA THR A 403 17.35 -10.27 -0.35
C THR A 403 17.88 -9.12 -1.21
N LEU A 404 18.36 -9.43 -2.41
CA LEU A 404 18.85 -8.42 -3.36
C LEU A 404 17.73 -7.46 -3.80
N ILE A 405 16.53 -7.97 -4.06
CA ILE A 405 15.34 -7.16 -4.38
C ILE A 405 15.04 -6.21 -3.22
N ARG A 406 14.92 -6.74 -1.99
CA ARG A 406 14.64 -5.93 -0.80
C ARG A 406 15.67 -4.82 -0.63
N GLN A 407 16.95 -5.15 -0.67
CA GLN A 407 18.04 -4.18 -0.50
C GLN A 407 18.00 -3.10 -1.57
N TYR A 408 17.78 -3.46 -2.83
CA TYR A 408 17.76 -2.47 -3.92
C TYR A 408 16.53 -1.58 -3.87
N ILE A 409 15.35 -2.11 -3.56
CA ILE A 409 14.12 -1.30 -3.40
C ILE A 409 14.25 -0.37 -2.19
N GLN A 410 14.89 -0.81 -1.10
CA GLN A 410 15.18 0.05 0.06
C GLN A 410 16.18 1.17 -0.31
N ASP A 411 17.24 0.88 -1.07
CA ASP A 411 18.16 1.91 -1.58
C ASP A 411 17.43 2.94 -2.44
N LEU A 412 16.53 2.50 -3.34
CA LEU A 412 15.65 3.37 -4.13
C LEU A 412 14.74 4.22 -3.22
N TYR A 413 14.09 3.60 -2.23
CA TYR A 413 13.20 4.28 -1.30
C TYR A 413 13.94 5.40 -0.56
N ARG A 414 15.15 5.12 -0.05
CA ARG A 414 16.01 6.12 0.63
C ARG A 414 16.37 7.26 -0.30
N PHE A 415 16.76 6.99 -1.55
CA PHE A 415 17.04 8.04 -2.53
C PHE A 415 15.84 8.94 -2.74
N PHE A 416 14.66 8.37 -2.99
CA PHE A 416 13.45 9.16 -3.28
C PHE A 416 12.86 9.87 -2.06
N HIS A 417 13.26 9.52 -0.85
CA HIS A 417 12.85 10.22 0.38
C HIS A 417 13.88 11.24 0.88
N LEU A 418 15.16 10.94 0.78
CA LEU A 418 16.22 11.68 1.47
C LEU A 418 17.12 12.50 0.55
N SER A 419 17.35 12.05 -0.69
CA SER A 419 18.26 12.76 -1.59
C SER A 419 17.72 14.13 -1.99
N PRO A 420 18.53 15.21 -1.99
CA PRO A 420 18.15 16.51 -2.51
C PRO A 420 17.77 16.46 -4.01
N GLU A 421 18.40 15.57 -4.77
CA GLU A 421 18.23 15.46 -6.22
C GLU A 421 16.95 14.73 -6.62
N ARG A 422 16.23 14.08 -5.67
CA ARG A 422 15.00 13.33 -5.94
C ARG A 422 13.93 14.11 -6.69
N LYS A 423 13.89 15.44 -6.50
CA LYS A 423 12.89 16.32 -7.13
C LYS A 423 13.02 16.40 -8.66
N GLN A 424 14.14 15.95 -9.22
CA GLN A 424 14.39 15.93 -10.66
C GLN A 424 13.75 14.75 -11.36
N PHE A 425 13.20 13.77 -10.59
CA PHE A 425 12.68 12.52 -11.11
C PHE A 425 11.27 12.28 -10.60
N PRO A 426 10.39 11.61 -11.39
CA PRO A 426 9.12 11.12 -10.89
C PRO A 426 9.36 10.06 -9.82
N ASN A 427 8.64 10.16 -8.69
CA ASN A 427 8.78 9.20 -7.61
C ASN A 427 8.08 7.86 -7.97
N PRO A 428 8.82 6.75 -8.12
CA PRO A 428 8.23 5.47 -8.52
C PRO A 428 7.34 4.85 -7.43
N PHE A 429 7.46 5.31 -6.17
CA PHE A 429 6.65 4.84 -5.06
C PHE A 429 5.27 5.52 -4.98
N SER A 430 5.07 6.64 -5.65
CA SER A 430 3.78 7.34 -5.64
C SER A 430 2.66 6.56 -6.33
N THR A 431 3.00 5.76 -7.34
CA THR A 431 2.07 4.96 -8.15
C THR A 431 2.16 3.47 -7.88
N ALA A 432 3.26 2.99 -7.28
CA ALA A 432 3.46 1.58 -7.00
C ALA A 432 2.40 1.04 -6.02
N GLY A 433 1.79 -0.10 -6.32
CA GLY A 433 0.77 -0.75 -5.48
C GLY A 433 -0.64 -0.12 -5.59
N SER A 434 -0.88 0.75 -6.56
CA SER A 434 -2.25 0.99 -7.00
C SER A 434 -2.74 -0.30 -7.64
N LEU A 435 -3.71 -0.97 -7.03
CA LEU A 435 -4.43 -2.12 -7.61
C LEU A 435 -5.33 -1.72 -8.76
N SER A 436 -5.32 -0.46 -9.11
CA SER A 436 -6.08 0.02 -10.24
C SER A 436 -5.72 -0.82 -11.45
N ALA A 437 -6.73 -1.41 -12.09
CA ALA A 437 -6.62 -1.96 -13.45
C ALA A 437 -5.99 -0.95 -14.43
N ARG A 438 -5.78 0.27 -13.95
CA ARG A 438 -5.13 1.39 -14.63
C ARG A 438 -3.61 1.43 -14.45
N ASP A 439 -2.98 0.59 -13.62
CA ASP A 439 -1.51 0.54 -13.57
C ASP A 439 -1.01 0.03 -14.93
N PRO A 440 -0.28 0.86 -15.68
CA PRO A 440 0.19 0.51 -17.01
C PRO A 440 1.04 -0.76 -17.07
N LEU A 441 1.72 -1.10 -15.98
CA LEU A 441 2.54 -2.31 -15.89
C LEU A 441 1.68 -3.56 -16.04
N HIS A 442 0.47 -3.55 -15.45
CA HIS A 442 -0.42 -4.72 -15.48
C HIS A 442 -1.12 -4.96 -16.83
N ALA A 443 -1.09 -3.97 -17.72
CA ALA A 443 -1.45 -4.17 -19.13
C ALA A 443 -0.42 -5.01 -19.90
N PHE A 444 0.84 -5.03 -19.42
CA PHE A 444 1.92 -5.86 -19.97
C PHE A 444 2.10 -7.17 -19.20
N TYR A 445 2.15 -7.10 -17.89
CA TYR A 445 2.45 -8.21 -16.96
C TYR A 445 1.42 -8.21 -15.84
N PRO A 446 0.41 -9.06 -15.94
CA PRO A 446 -0.62 -9.15 -14.92
C PRO A 446 -0.04 -9.58 -13.56
N PHE A 447 -0.57 -9.03 -12.46
CA PHE A 447 -0.16 -9.38 -11.10
C PHE A 447 -0.11 -10.89 -10.85
N SER A 448 0.85 -11.32 -10.08
CA SER A 448 0.85 -12.64 -9.45
C SER A 448 -0.15 -12.67 -8.27
N SER A 449 -0.57 -13.86 -7.85
CA SER A 449 -1.46 -14.01 -6.70
C SER A 449 -0.90 -13.35 -5.42
N PRO A 450 0.38 -13.53 -5.02
CA PRO A 450 0.95 -12.87 -3.85
C PRO A 450 0.95 -11.34 -3.94
N ALA A 451 1.24 -10.78 -5.11
CA ALA A 451 1.25 -9.33 -5.31
C ALA A 451 -0.18 -8.75 -5.24
N LEU A 452 -1.18 -9.44 -5.81
CA LEU A 452 -2.59 -9.07 -5.69
C LEU A 452 -3.05 -9.07 -4.23
N LEU A 453 -2.74 -10.13 -3.47
CA LEU A 453 -3.11 -10.24 -2.06
C LEU A 453 -2.48 -9.12 -1.21
N ALA A 454 -1.20 -8.83 -1.41
CA ALA A 454 -0.53 -7.76 -0.70
C ALA A 454 -1.13 -6.37 -1.02
N ALA A 455 -1.45 -6.14 -2.28
CA ALA A 455 -2.05 -4.89 -2.71
C ALA A 455 -3.52 -4.76 -2.24
N LEU A 456 -4.29 -5.86 -2.17
CA LEU A 456 -5.60 -5.90 -1.54
C LEU A 456 -5.52 -5.49 -0.07
N GLU A 457 -4.60 -6.09 0.69
CA GLU A 457 -4.42 -5.78 2.11
C GLU A 457 -4.07 -4.30 2.32
N LEU A 458 -3.17 -3.76 1.50
CA LEU A 458 -2.82 -2.34 1.54
C LEU A 458 -4.03 -1.42 1.29
N ASN A 459 -4.89 -1.75 0.31
CA ASN A 459 -6.07 -0.92 0.01
C ASN A 459 -7.13 -1.03 1.13
N LEU A 460 -7.29 -2.21 1.74
CA LEU A 460 -8.15 -2.39 2.91
C LEU A 460 -7.68 -1.56 4.11
N GLN A 461 -6.37 -1.56 4.39
CA GLN A 461 -5.79 -0.73 5.46
C GLN A 461 -5.97 0.77 5.22
N ARG A 462 -6.03 1.19 3.96
CA ARG A 462 -6.28 2.59 3.55
C ARG A 462 -7.75 2.95 3.45
N HIS A 463 -8.65 2.00 3.69
CA HIS A 463 -10.09 2.17 3.49
C HIS A 463 -10.48 2.53 2.04
N ASP A 464 -9.62 2.20 1.06
CA ASP A 464 -9.93 2.33 -0.36
C ASP A 464 -10.67 1.07 -0.84
N TYR A 465 -11.92 0.97 -0.45
CA TYR A 465 -12.74 -0.21 -0.73
C TYR A 465 -13.01 -0.39 -2.23
N THR A 466 -13.06 0.71 -2.98
CA THR A 466 -13.27 0.66 -4.45
C THR A 466 -12.08 -0.01 -5.15
N ALA A 467 -10.86 0.43 -4.83
CA ALA A 467 -9.66 -0.20 -5.37
C ALA A 467 -9.48 -1.65 -4.87
N ALA A 468 -9.89 -1.94 -3.63
CA ALA A 468 -9.88 -3.31 -3.13
C ALA A 468 -10.83 -4.22 -3.92
N LEU A 469 -12.03 -3.74 -4.28
CA LEU A 469 -13.00 -4.49 -5.09
C LEU A 469 -12.47 -4.81 -6.50
N GLU A 470 -11.78 -3.86 -7.17
CA GLU A 470 -11.11 -4.14 -8.44
C GLU A 470 -10.09 -5.29 -8.30
N GLY A 471 -9.36 -5.32 -7.18
CA GLY A 471 -8.42 -6.40 -6.86
C GLY A 471 -9.10 -7.74 -6.60
N PHE A 472 -10.23 -7.77 -5.89
CA PHE A 472 -11.02 -8.99 -5.70
C PHE A 472 -11.57 -9.53 -7.01
N ASP A 473 -12.01 -8.66 -7.93
CA ASP A 473 -12.47 -9.06 -9.26
C ASP A 473 -11.33 -9.69 -10.07
N ALA A 474 -10.13 -9.09 -10.03
CA ALA A 474 -8.94 -9.64 -10.68
C ALA A 474 -8.52 -10.99 -10.06
N LEU A 475 -8.58 -11.13 -8.73
CA LEU A 475 -8.23 -12.36 -8.02
C LEU A 475 -9.20 -13.48 -8.37
N ARG A 476 -10.52 -13.21 -8.35
CA ARG A 476 -11.55 -14.20 -8.73
C ARG A 476 -11.43 -14.66 -10.18
N ALA A 477 -11.10 -13.73 -11.09
CA ALA A 477 -10.99 -14.04 -12.51
C ALA A 477 -9.76 -14.91 -12.84
N ARG A 478 -8.66 -14.76 -12.10
CA ARG A 478 -7.36 -15.36 -12.43
C ARG A 478 -6.90 -16.45 -11.47
N PHE A 479 -7.29 -16.35 -10.21
CA PHE A 479 -6.87 -17.24 -9.12
C PHE A 479 -8.08 -17.58 -8.23
N PRO A 480 -9.16 -18.16 -8.79
CA PRO A 480 -10.37 -18.44 -8.02
C PRO A 480 -10.10 -19.36 -6.81
N GLU A 481 -9.08 -20.21 -6.90
CA GLU A 481 -8.63 -21.12 -5.84
C GLU A 481 -8.01 -20.39 -4.64
N ALA A 482 -7.55 -19.16 -4.82
CA ALA A 482 -7.01 -18.33 -3.73
C ALA A 482 -8.10 -17.71 -2.85
N MET A 483 -9.37 -17.74 -3.29
CA MET A 483 -10.50 -17.13 -2.57
C MET A 483 -10.94 -18.00 -1.40
N ASP A 484 -10.34 -17.78 -0.24
CA ASP A 484 -10.72 -18.41 1.02
C ASP A 484 -11.88 -17.69 1.74
N VAL A 485 -12.30 -18.22 2.87
CA VAL A 485 -13.36 -17.64 3.72
C VAL A 485 -13.07 -16.19 4.07
N THR A 486 -11.84 -15.90 4.47
CA THR A 486 -11.42 -14.56 4.92
C THR A 486 -11.48 -13.54 3.78
N LEU A 487 -11.05 -13.94 2.60
CA LEU A 487 -11.10 -13.07 1.42
C LEU A 487 -12.53 -12.81 0.95
N TRP A 488 -13.42 -13.81 1.01
CA TRP A 488 -14.83 -13.59 0.73
C TRP A 488 -15.51 -12.68 1.77
N GLN A 489 -15.16 -12.82 3.06
CA GLN A 489 -15.62 -11.91 4.11
C GLN A 489 -15.15 -10.48 3.86
N LYS A 490 -13.86 -10.27 3.57
CA LYS A 490 -13.30 -8.96 3.24
C LYS A 490 -13.95 -8.36 1.99
N CYS A 491 -14.21 -9.15 0.96
CA CYS A 491 -14.90 -8.74 -0.26
C CYS A 491 -16.34 -8.27 0.05
N GLY A 492 -17.09 -9.06 0.81
CA GLY A 492 -18.44 -8.70 1.27
C GLY A 492 -18.45 -7.41 2.09
N TYR A 493 -17.47 -7.24 2.98
CA TYR A 493 -17.30 -6.01 3.75
C TYR A 493 -17.02 -4.79 2.87
N CYS A 494 -16.17 -4.91 1.85
CA CYS A 494 -15.92 -3.83 0.88
C CYS A 494 -17.19 -3.42 0.13
N TYR A 495 -17.99 -4.40 -0.30
CA TYR A 495 -19.29 -4.12 -0.93
C TYR A 495 -20.26 -3.43 0.03
N GLN A 496 -20.26 -3.78 1.33
CA GLN A 496 -21.08 -3.07 2.33
C GLN A 496 -20.63 -1.62 2.51
N GLN A 497 -19.31 -1.35 2.58
CA GLN A 497 -18.77 0.00 2.74
C GLN A 497 -19.01 0.88 1.50
N THR A 498 -19.21 0.27 0.33
CA THR A 498 -19.60 0.96 -0.91
C THR A 498 -21.11 0.91 -1.19
N GLU A 499 -21.90 0.50 -0.21
CA GLU A 499 -23.38 0.43 -0.25
C GLU A 499 -23.95 -0.50 -1.36
N GLN A 500 -23.14 -1.42 -1.87
CA GLN A 500 -23.56 -2.41 -2.87
C GLN A 500 -24.04 -3.69 -2.17
N TYR A 501 -25.15 -3.62 -1.44
CA TYR A 501 -25.60 -4.69 -0.52
C TYR A 501 -25.96 -6.00 -1.23
N ASP A 502 -26.45 -5.95 -2.47
CA ASP A 502 -26.75 -7.17 -3.26
C ASP A 502 -25.47 -7.98 -3.52
N LYS A 503 -24.39 -7.32 -3.96
CA LYS A 503 -23.10 -7.98 -4.19
C LYS A 503 -22.43 -8.39 -2.87
N ALA A 504 -22.66 -7.63 -1.80
CA ALA A 504 -22.20 -8.00 -0.47
C ALA A 504 -22.81 -9.31 -0.03
N LEU A 505 -24.13 -9.52 -0.26
CA LEU A 505 -24.80 -10.78 0.01
C LEU A 505 -24.18 -11.93 -0.77
N GLU A 506 -23.97 -11.78 -2.09
CA GLU A 506 -23.33 -12.82 -2.91
C GLU A 506 -21.98 -13.25 -2.32
N ALA A 507 -21.13 -12.28 -1.96
CA ALA A 507 -19.82 -12.58 -1.39
C ALA A 507 -19.89 -13.22 0.00
N LEU A 508 -20.80 -12.75 0.87
CA LEU A 508 -20.96 -13.27 2.22
C LEU A 508 -21.60 -14.66 2.23
N VAL A 509 -22.51 -14.96 1.28
CA VAL A 509 -23.07 -16.31 1.08
C VAL A 509 -21.96 -17.28 0.69
N MET A 510 -21.02 -16.88 -0.18
CA MET A 510 -19.85 -17.71 -0.49
C MET A 510 -18.98 -17.98 0.75
N ALA A 511 -18.81 -16.99 1.61
CA ALA A 511 -18.10 -17.17 2.88
C ALA A 511 -18.83 -18.13 3.83
N ASP A 512 -20.16 -18.05 3.93
CA ASP A 512 -20.99 -18.95 4.77
C ASP A 512 -21.01 -20.38 4.22
N LEU A 513 -20.99 -20.55 2.89
CA LEU A 513 -20.86 -21.87 2.25
C LEU A 513 -19.52 -22.55 2.55
N LEU A 514 -18.42 -21.78 2.56
CA LEU A 514 -17.09 -22.31 2.85
C LEU A 514 -16.89 -22.61 4.34
N LYS A 515 -17.49 -21.80 5.21
CA LYS A 515 -17.41 -21.95 6.66
C LYS A 515 -18.75 -21.58 7.29
N PRO A 516 -19.68 -22.54 7.40
CA PRO A 516 -20.97 -22.32 8.04
C PRO A 516 -20.82 -21.90 9.50
N ASP A 517 -21.84 -21.20 9.99
CA ASP A 517 -21.96 -20.79 11.39
C ASP A 517 -20.77 -19.91 11.89
N HIS A 518 -20.21 -19.09 11.02
CA HIS A 518 -19.24 -18.11 11.44
C HIS A 518 -19.97 -16.81 11.87
N TYR A 519 -19.93 -16.50 13.17
CA TYR A 519 -20.68 -15.39 13.79
C TYR A 519 -20.58 -14.06 13.00
N TRP A 520 -19.37 -13.66 12.61
CA TRP A 520 -19.15 -12.42 11.87
C TRP A 520 -19.88 -12.44 10.51
N THR A 521 -19.80 -13.54 9.78
CA THR A 521 -20.46 -13.68 8.46
C THR A 521 -21.99 -13.60 8.60
N ILE A 522 -22.56 -14.32 9.56
CA ILE A 522 -24.01 -14.31 9.83
C ILE A 522 -24.48 -12.91 10.20
N LEU A 523 -23.71 -12.19 11.04
CA LEU A 523 -24.06 -10.83 11.44
C LEU A 523 -24.06 -9.86 10.23
N HIS A 524 -23.09 -9.96 9.34
CA HIS A 524 -23.00 -9.13 8.16
C HIS A 524 -24.05 -9.50 7.09
N LEU A 525 -24.42 -10.78 6.95
CA LEU A 525 -25.58 -11.19 6.14
C LEU A 525 -26.86 -10.55 6.66
N ALA A 526 -27.12 -10.62 7.97
CA ALA A 526 -28.27 -10.00 8.57
C ALA A 526 -28.34 -8.47 8.30
N GLN A 527 -27.18 -7.80 8.40
CA GLN A 527 -27.08 -6.36 8.14
C GLN A 527 -27.38 -6.03 6.67
N CYS A 528 -26.89 -6.83 5.72
CA CYS A 528 -27.17 -6.63 4.30
C CYS A 528 -28.65 -6.80 4.01
N HIS A 529 -29.28 -7.92 4.46
CA HIS A 529 -30.72 -8.15 4.30
C HIS A 529 -31.55 -7.00 4.89
N ARG A 530 -31.20 -6.54 6.10
CA ARG A 530 -31.88 -5.39 6.73
C ARG A 530 -31.77 -4.10 5.90
N ARG A 531 -30.60 -3.82 5.31
CA ARG A 531 -30.39 -2.65 4.45
C ARG A 531 -31.15 -2.71 3.13
N LEU A 532 -31.38 -3.91 2.62
CA LEU A 532 -32.19 -4.16 1.43
C LEU A 532 -33.70 -4.21 1.73
N GLY A 533 -34.10 -4.17 3.01
CA GLY A 533 -35.50 -4.24 3.40
C GLY A 533 -36.04 -5.68 3.49
N HIS A 534 -35.18 -6.68 3.36
CA HIS A 534 -35.53 -8.10 3.55
C HIS A 534 -35.51 -8.43 5.06
N TYR A 535 -36.53 -7.97 5.77
CA TYR A 535 -36.54 -8.03 7.24
C TYR A 535 -36.76 -9.42 7.81
N ASP A 536 -37.41 -10.32 7.07
CA ASP A 536 -37.62 -11.73 7.43
C ASP A 536 -36.30 -12.52 7.41
N GLU A 537 -35.52 -12.40 6.32
CA GLU A 537 -34.20 -13.00 6.22
C GLU A 537 -33.22 -12.38 7.23
N ALA A 538 -33.30 -11.05 7.40
CA ALA A 538 -32.49 -10.35 8.38
C ALA A 538 -32.77 -10.85 9.80
N PHE A 539 -34.05 -11.04 10.16
CA PHE A 539 -34.45 -11.61 11.45
C PHE A 539 -33.89 -13.01 11.64
N ASN A 540 -34.01 -13.89 10.65
CA ASN A 540 -33.50 -15.26 10.73
C ASN A 540 -32.00 -15.30 10.97
N HIS A 541 -31.23 -14.45 10.28
CA HIS A 541 -29.78 -14.36 10.49
C HIS A 541 -29.41 -13.74 11.84
N TYR A 542 -30.14 -12.71 12.31
CA TYR A 542 -29.92 -12.16 13.66
C TYR A 542 -30.29 -13.18 14.74
N HIS A 543 -31.30 -14.03 14.51
CA HIS A 543 -31.68 -15.09 15.43
C HIS A 543 -30.57 -16.15 15.54
N ARG A 544 -30.04 -16.64 14.41
CA ARG A 544 -28.86 -17.52 14.40
C ARG A 544 -27.67 -16.89 15.14
N ALA A 545 -27.41 -15.59 14.93
CA ALA A 545 -26.34 -14.88 15.63
C ALA A 545 -26.59 -14.80 17.15
N ALA A 546 -27.83 -14.63 17.57
CA ALA A 546 -28.25 -14.59 18.99
C ALA A 546 -28.11 -15.96 19.67
N GLU A 547 -28.37 -17.05 18.96
CA GLU A 547 -28.11 -18.41 19.48
C GLU A 547 -26.63 -18.63 19.82
N MET A 548 -25.73 -18.02 19.03
CA MET A 548 -24.29 -18.10 19.27
C MET A 548 -23.82 -17.17 20.40
N LYS A 549 -24.52 -16.05 20.64
CA LYS A 549 -24.23 -15.06 21.68
C LYS A 549 -25.52 -14.61 22.39
N PRO A 550 -26.11 -15.42 23.28
CA PRO A 550 -27.41 -15.18 23.88
C PRO A 550 -27.53 -13.91 24.73
N ASP A 551 -26.41 -13.43 25.29
CA ASP A 551 -26.40 -12.26 26.18
C ASP A 551 -26.16 -10.92 25.46
N ASN A 552 -26.15 -10.92 24.12
CA ASN A 552 -25.93 -9.69 23.36
C ASN A 552 -27.23 -8.94 23.11
N LEU A 553 -27.50 -7.95 23.97
CA LEU A 553 -28.70 -7.10 23.90
C LEU A 553 -28.82 -6.35 22.55
N GLN A 554 -27.72 -6.07 21.88
CA GLN A 554 -27.76 -5.43 20.56
C GLN A 554 -28.42 -6.33 19.52
N LEU A 555 -28.22 -7.66 19.59
CA LEU A 555 -28.90 -8.61 18.70
C LEU A 555 -30.41 -8.67 19.00
N ASP A 556 -30.81 -8.67 20.27
CA ASP A 556 -32.23 -8.58 20.66
C ASP A 556 -32.87 -7.31 20.06
N TYR A 557 -32.17 -6.17 20.12
CA TYR A 557 -32.64 -4.94 19.51
C TYR A 557 -32.78 -5.04 17.98
N GLN A 558 -31.82 -5.65 17.28
CA GLN A 558 -31.90 -5.84 15.82
C GLN A 558 -33.05 -6.76 15.43
N GLN A 559 -33.27 -7.83 16.20
CA GLN A 559 -34.42 -8.72 16.01
C GLN A 559 -35.74 -7.96 16.22
N ALA A 560 -35.86 -7.22 17.31
CA ALA A 560 -37.05 -6.39 17.56
C ALA A 560 -37.28 -5.38 16.44
N SER A 561 -36.22 -4.74 15.94
CA SER A 561 -36.33 -3.79 14.83
C SER A 561 -36.85 -4.45 13.55
N CYS A 562 -36.35 -5.64 13.20
CA CYS A 562 -36.87 -6.38 12.04
C CYS A 562 -38.35 -6.76 12.22
N LEU A 563 -38.72 -7.26 13.41
CA LEU A 563 -40.10 -7.63 13.75
C LEU A 563 -41.05 -6.43 13.70
N MET A 564 -40.60 -5.25 14.11
CA MET A 564 -41.40 -4.03 14.01
C MET A 564 -41.66 -3.64 12.55
N HIS A 565 -40.67 -3.81 11.66
CA HIS A 565 -40.86 -3.56 10.22
C HIS A 565 -41.77 -4.59 9.55
N LEU A 566 -41.82 -5.82 10.09
CA LEU A 566 -42.72 -6.87 9.66
C LEU A 566 -44.10 -6.80 10.33
N GLU A 567 -44.33 -5.78 11.16
CA GLU A 567 -45.56 -5.55 11.93
C GLU A 567 -45.87 -6.62 12.99
N PHE A 568 -44.87 -7.46 13.37
CA PHE A 568 -44.99 -8.45 14.43
C PHE A 568 -44.66 -7.82 15.80
N TYR A 569 -45.47 -6.81 16.21
CA TYR A 569 -45.21 -5.99 17.40
C TYR A 569 -45.18 -6.78 18.70
N GLU A 570 -46.01 -7.82 18.85
CA GLU A 570 -46.05 -8.67 20.06
C GLU A 570 -44.68 -9.39 20.25
N MET A 571 -44.14 -9.96 19.17
CA MET A 571 -42.83 -10.60 19.22
C MET A 571 -41.70 -9.55 19.41
N ALA A 572 -41.84 -8.37 18.83
CA ALA A 572 -40.87 -7.29 19.01
C ALA A 572 -40.82 -6.86 20.49
N LEU A 573 -42.00 -6.72 21.15
CA LEU A 573 -42.11 -6.38 22.57
C LEU A 573 -41.43 -7.39 23.49
N PHE A 574 -41.48 -8.68 23.16
CA PHE A 574 -40.75 -9.72 23.90
C PHE A 574 -39.24 -9.40 23.97
N HIS A 575 -38.61 -9.12 22.85
CA HIS A 575 -37.19 -8.74 22.81
C HIS A 575 -36.93 -7.39 23.48
N LEU A 576 -37.77 -6.39 23.26
CA LEU A 576 -37.62 -5.06 23.84
C LEU A 576 -37.75 -5.08 25.37
N HIS A 577 -38.67 -5.87 25.94
CA HIS A 577 -38.80 -6.01 27.38
C HIS A 577 -37.61 -6.76 28.00
N LYS A 578 -37.02 -7.72 27.29
CA LYS A 578 -35.77 -8.38 27.71
C LYS A 578 -34.63 -7.35 27.84
N ILE A 579 -34.53 -6.41 26.89
CA ILE A 579 -33.54 -5.33 26.96
C ILE A 579 -33.89 -4.35 28.08
N ALA A 580 -35.15 -3.90 28.16
CA ALA A 580 -35.60 -2.93 29.17
C ALA A 580 -35.43 -3.43 30.62
N TYR A 581 -35.44 -4.76 30.84
CA TYR A 581 -35.13 -5.33 32.15
C TYR A 581 -33.67 -5.14 32.55
N ARG A 582 -32.73 -5.15 31.59
CA ARG A 582 -31.30 -4.95 31.81
C ARG A 582 -30.89 -3.48 31.76
N GLU A 583 -31.54 -2.71 30.90
CA GLU A 583 -31.28 -1.29 30.64
C GLU A 583 -32.60 -0.49 30.73
N PRO A 584 -33.15 -0.26 31.96
CA PRO A 584 -34.45 0.36 32.11
C PRO A 584 -34.51 1.83 31.66
N ASP A 585 -33.36 2.54 31.71
CA ASP A 585 -33.28 3.96 31.44
C ASP A 585 -32.88 4.27 29.98
N SER A 586 -32.83 3.25 29.13
CA SER A 586 -32.53 3.44 27.70
C SER A 586 -33.71 4.06 26.95
N LEU A 587 -33.63 5.38 26.66
CA LEU A 587 -34.65 6.13 25.93
C LEU A 587 -34.98 5.48 24.58
N LYS A 588 -33.95 4.97 23.88
CA LYS A 588 -34.10 4.24 22.61
C LYS A 588 -35.03 3.02 22.73
N ILE A 589 -34.94 2.29 23.82
CA ILE A 589 -35.74 1.10 24.05
C ILE A 589 -37.14 1.50 24.45
N GLN A 590 -37.30 2.50 25.33
CA GLN A 590 -38.61 3.01 25.73
C GLN A 590 -39.39 3.53 24.51
N ARG A 591 -38.75 4.26 23.59
CA ARG A 591 -39.33 4.70 22.29
C ARG A 591 -39.89 3.53 21.49
N ALA A 592 -39.07 2.47 21.33
CA ALA A 592 -39.46 1.30 20.55
C ALA A 592 -40.64 0.56 21.18
N ILE A 593 -40.68 0.44 22.52
CA ILE A 593 -41.80 -0.15 23.28
C ILE A 593 -43.08 0.70 23.11
N ILE A 594 -43.00 2.02 23.30
CA ILE A 594 -44.15 2.92 23.14
C ILE A 594 -44.72 2.79 21.72
N ARG A 595 -43.85 2.87 20.71
CA ARG A 595 -44.28 2.74 19.31
C ARG A 595 -44.96 1.38 19.04
N SER A 596 -44.38 0.28 19.54
CA SER A 596 -44.97 -1.05 19.36
C SER A 596 -46.35 -1.18 20.01
N HIS A 597 -46.56 -0.64 21.23
CA HIS A 597 -47.85 -0.63 21.88
C HIS A 597 -48.88 0.27 21.17
N LEU A 598 -48.46 1.44 20.67
CA LEU A 598 -49.35 2.30 19.88
C LEU A 598 -49.84 1.62 18.60
N MET A 599 -48.94 0.91 17.89
CA MET A 599 -49.31 0.16 16.71
C MET A 599 -50.26 -1.00 16.98
N GLN A 600 -50.21 -1.60 18.16
CA GLN A 600 -51.19 -2.59 18.67
C GLN A 600 -52.47 -1.98 19.24
N ARG A 601 -52.59 -0.66 19.25
CA ARG A 601 -53.70 0.08 19.87
C ARG A 601 -53.82 -0.09 21.39
N GLU A 602 -52.71 -0.42 22.05
CA GLU A 602 -52.57 -0.60 23.50
C GLU A 602 -52.12 0.69 24.19
N SER A 603 -52.82 1.79 23.96
CA SER A 603 -52.44 3.13 24.43
C SER A 603 -52.19 3.20 25.96
N LYS A 604 -52.91 2.44 26.76
CA LYS A 604 -52.71 2.36 28.22
C LYS A 604 -51.36 1.78 28.61
N GLN A 605 -50.84 0.80 27.85
CA GLN A 605 -49.54 0.22 28.09
C GLN A 605 -48.43 1.20 27.59
N ALA A 606 -48.66 1.83 26.45
CA ALA A 606 -47.75 2.88 25.95
C ALA A 606 -47.58 4.00 26.99
N MET A 607 -48.66 4.46 27.64
CA MET A 607 -48.61 5.52 28.68
C MET A 607 -47.74 5.16 29.87
N LYS A 608 -47.68 3.91 30.30
CA LYS A 608 -46.78 3.52 31.40
C LYS A 608 -45.29 3.81 31.10
N HIS A 609 -44.93 3.65 29.83
CA HIS A 609 -43.57 3.91 29.36
C HIS A 609 -43.36 5.41 29.09
N VAL A 610 -44.38 6.12 28.66
CA VAL A 610 -44.39 7.60 28.56
C VAL A 610 -44.22 8.24 29.95
N ASP A 611 -44.97 7.79 30.96
CA ASP A 611 -44.84 8.28 32.33
C ASP A 611 -43.41 8.09 32.86
N ARG A 612 -42.77 6.98 32.53
CA ARG A 612 -41.37 6.72 32.90
C ARG A 612 -40.40 7.70 32.22
N ILE A 613 -40.61 8.01 30.95
CA ILE A 613 -39.77 8.99 30.22
C ILE A 613 -39.99 10.39 30.83
N LEU A 614 -41.23 10.77 31.09
CA LEU A 614 -41.56 12.12 31.65
C LEU A 614 -41.15 12.28 33.10
N ALA A 615 -40.98 11.20 33.86
CA ALA A 615 -40.53 11.23 35.26
C ALA A 615 -39.02 11.57 35.40
N ASP A 616 -38.23 11.39 34.37
CA ASP A 616 -36.78 11.66 34.36
C ASP A 616 -36.47 12.91 33.50
N PRO A 617 -36.21 14.06 34.09
CA PRO A 617 -35.92 15.30 33.39
C PRO A 617 -34.52 15.29 32.70
N SER A 618 -33.72 14.27 32.91
CA SER A 618 -32.41 14.15 32.27
C SER A 618 -32.49 13.70 30.81
N PHE A 619 -33.64 13.21 30.34
CA PHE A 619 -33.85 12.83 28.96
C PHE A 619 -34.00 14.04 28.04
N ASP A 620 -33.13 14.17 27.07
CA ASP A 620 -33.25 15.12 25.99
C ASP A 620 -34.24 14.57 24.92
N LEU A 621 -35.48 15.12 24.99
CA LEU A 621 -36.57 14.66 24.12
C LEU A 621 -36.48 15.31 22.76
N THR A 622 -36.46 14.47 21.70
CA THR A 622 -36.53 14.90 20.31
C THR A 622 -37.97 15.17 19.87
N ASP A 623 -38.14 15.85 18.73
CA ASP A 623 -39.47 16.07 18.15
C ASP A 623 -40.23 14.74 17.85
N GLU A 624 -39.52 13.67 17.51
CA GLU A 624 -40.11 12.33 17.34
C GLU A 624 -40.67 11.81 18.69
N ASP A 625 -39.99 12.05 19.79
CA ASP A 625 -40.44 11.65 21.12
C ASP A 625 -41.71 12.39 21.49
N LEU A 626 -41.75 13.70 21.25
CA LEU A 626 -42.94 14.52 21.52
C LEU A 626 -44.14 14.03 20.69
N HIS A 627 -43.94 13.60 19.45
CA HIS A 627 -45.01 12.99 18.67
C HIS A 627 -45.50 11.64 19.25
N LEU A 628 -44.56 10.78 19.71
CA LEU A 628 -44.92 9.51 20.33
C LEU A 628 -45.69 9.71 21.64
N ILE A 629 -45.21 10.63 22.48
CA ILE A 629 -45.86 10.99 23.75
C ILE A 629 -47.25 11.57 23.50
N ALA A 630 -47.36 12.51 22.57
CA ALA A 630 -48.64 13.13 22.24
C ALA A 630 -49.65 12.12 21.66
N ALA A 631 -49.21 11.21 20.80
CA ALA A 631 -50.03 10.13 20.26
C ALA A 631 -50.55 9.20 21.38
N ALA A 632 -49.70 8.82 22.33
CA ALA A 632 -50.10 8.00 23.47
C ALA A 632 -51.14 8.74 24.37
N GLN A 633 -50.92 10.02 24.66
CA GLN A 633 -51.83 10.86 25.43
C GLN A 633 -53.21 11.01 24.71
N TRP A 634 -53.17 11.30 23.40
CA TRP A 634 -54.39 11.43 22.61
C TRP A 634 -55.22 10.15 22.58
N LEU A 635 -54.59 9.01 22.33
CA LEU A 635 -55.27 7.70 22.26
C LEU A 635 -55.75 7.17 23.61
N THR A 636 -55.24 7.72 24.74
CA THR A 636 -55.76 7.42 26.08
C THR A 636 -56.88 8.38 26.49
N GLY A 637 -57.19 9.40 25.67
CA GLY A 637 -58.25 10.37 25.92
C GLY A 637 -57.78 11.65 26.60
N ASP A 638 -56.51 11.80 26.95
CA ASP A 638 -55.93 13.03 27.51
C ASP A 638 -55.52 14.00 26.41
N ARG A 639 -56.53 14.53 25.73
CA ARG A 639 -56.35 15.47 24.62
C ARG A 639 -55.66 16.78 25.07
N PRO A 640 -55.94 17.35 26.25
CA PRO A 640 -55.27 18.59 26.68
C PRO A 640 -53.75 18.42 26.87
N SER A 641 -53.29 17.29 27.40
CA SER A 641 -51.85 17.02 27.54
C SER A 641 -51.21 16.77 26.19
N ALA A 642 -51.86 16.05 25.26
CA ALA A 642 -51.39 15.84 23.92
C ALA A 642 -51.15 17.17 23.16
N ILE A 643 -52.11 18.09 23.23
CA ILE A 643 -51.99 19.40 22.58
C ILE A 643 -50.80 20.19 23.18
N ARG A 644 -50.67 20.22 24.52
CA ARG A 644 -49.52 20.88 25.19
C ARG A 644 -48.16 20.27 24.76
N THR A 645 -48.10 18.95 24.66
CA THR A 645 -46.90 18.26 24.21
C THR A 645 -46.54 18.64 22.77
N LEU A 646 -47.52 18.73 21.88
CA LEU A 646 -47.29 19.15 20.50
C LEU A 646 -46.99 20.64 20.35
N GLN A 647 -47.53 21.49 21.24
CA GLN A 647 -47.17 22.92 21.30
C GLN A 647 -45.74 23.16 21.76
N ALA A 648 -45.11 22.19 22.42
CA ALA A 648 -43.68 22.24 22.79
C ALA A 648 -42.74 21.94 21.60
N LEU A 649 -43.26 21.50 20.45
CA LEU A 649 -42.46 21.33 19.23
C LEU A 649 -41.98 22.70 18.72
N GLY A 650 -40.74 22.78 18.25
CA GLY A 650 -40.20 23.99 17.62
C GLY A 650 -40.79 24.29 16.24
N GLU A 651 -41.41 23.31 15.62
CA GLU A 651 -42.03 23.38 14.30
C GLU A 651 -43.46 22.80 14.28
N ALA A 652 -44.17 22.99 13.17
CA ALA A 652 -45.49 22.42 13.02
C ALA A 652 -45.48 20.89 13.07
N PRO A 653 -46.36 20.23 13.86
CA PRO A 653 -46.35 18.80 14.04
C PRO A 653 -46.60 18.04 12.72
N SER A 654 -45.91 16.93 12.54
CA SER A 654 -46.10 16.05 11.41
C SER A 654 -47.41 15.25 11.52
N LEU A 655 -48.44 15.68 10.84
CA LEU A 655 -49.75 15.01 10.82
C LEU A 655 -49.66 13.60 10.22
N THR A 656 -48.77 13.40 9.28
CA THR A 656 -48.50 12.06 8.67
C THR A 656 -47.90 11.10 9.68
N LEU A 657 -47.00 11.56 10.52
CA LEU A 657 -46.42 10.77 11.60
C LEU A 657 -47.50 10.42 12.66
N LEU A 658 -48.30 11.41 13.07
CA LEU A 658 -49.38 11.18 14.03
C LEU A 658 -50.45 10.19 13.51
N ALA A 659 -50.79 10.27 12.21
CA ALA A 659 -51.65 9.27 11.54
C ALA A 659 -51.04 7.87 11.60
N SER A 660 -49.77 7.76 11.30
CA SER A 660 -49.04 6.47 11.33
C SER A 660 -48.98 5.86 12.74
N LEU A 661 -49.05 6.69 13.80
CA LEU A 661 -49.09 6.28 15.19
C LEU A 661 -50.50 5.92 15.69
N GLY A 662 -51.50 5.95 14.82
CA GLY A 662 -52.84 5.47 15.09
C GLY A 662 -53.87 6.53 15.44
N ILE A 663 -53.56 7.82 15.35
CA ILE A 663 -54.55 8.90 15.47
C ILE A 663 -55.47 8.90 14.23
N ASP A 664 -56.78 8.95 14.47
CA ASP A 664 -57.77 8.93 13.38
C ASP A 664 -57.55 10.14 12.46
N SER A 665 -57.58 9.87 11.15
CA SER A 665 -57.49 10.91 10.12
C SER A 665 -58.56 11.96 10.22
N ALA A 666 -59.76 11.62 10.77
CA ALA A 666 -60.83 12.56 11.06
C ALA A 666 -60.51 13.54 12.18
N ASP A 667 -59.69 13.17 13.14
CA ASP A 667 -59.28 14.01 14.26
C ASP A 667 -58.14 14.97 13.90
N LEU A 668 -57.32 14.65 12.91
CA LEU A 668 -56.14 15.44 12.56
C LEU A 668 -56.37 16.89 12.17
N PRO A 669 -57.44 17.24 11.40
CA PRO A 669 -57.77 18.66 11.12
C PRO A 669 -58.10 19.44 12.39
N PHE A 670 -58.88 18.85 13.30
CA PHE A 670 -59.22 19.48 14.58
C PHE A 670 -58.02 19.65 15.50
N LEU A 671 -57.15 18.63 15.52
CA LEU A 671 -55.90 18.71 16.28
C LEU A 671 -55.03 19.86 15.76
N ARG A 672 -54.88 19.97 14.44
CA ARG A 672 -54.15 21.08 13.81
C ARG A 672 -54.71 22.46 14.22
N ASP A 673 -56.02 22.60 14.16
CA ASP A 673 -56.68 23.87 14.44
C ASP A 673 -56.54 24.24 15.93
N CYS A 674 -56.58 23.25 16.87
CA CYS A 674 -56.30 23.47 18.29
C CYS A 674 -54.84 23.87 18.60
N LEU A 675 -53.89 23.62 17.70
CA LEU A 675 -52.50 24.02 17.85
C LEU A 675 -52.24 25.45 17.39
N ILE A 676 -53.16 26.06 16.67
CA ILE A 676 -53.08 27.42 16.17
C ILE A 676 -53.78 28.41 17.14
N GLU A 677 -54.75 27.92 17.92
CA GLU A 677 -55.38 28.71 19.00
C GLU A 677 -54.42 28.93 20.20
#